data_9caa24078636cb9b02514e588caf79b9
#
_entry.id   9caa24078636cb9b02514e588caf79b9
#
_cell.length_a   1.000
_cell.length_b   1.000
_cell.length_c   1.000
_cell.angle_alpha   90.00
_cell.angle_beta   90.00
_cell.angle_gamma   90.00
#
_symmetry.space_group_name_H-M   'P 1'
#
loop_
_entity.id
_entity.type
_entity.pdbx_description
1 polymer ?
#
loop_
_entity_poly.entity_id
_entity_poly.type
_entity_poly.pdbx_seq_one_letter_code
_entity_poly.pdbx_strand_id
1 'polypeptide(L)'
;MNKKLTLVMAAFCLSQIAFAQVASDPEKEKGSQTTDETAFTFTESQLGEDDDMSQNVTILGSNSNLYASEVGYRFSPMRFRYRAFNQKYNDVYANGLLLNDMENGQFRFSQVGGLNNQTRSVEQALPFEDNRFSLSAMGGSNNYNFRAGSMATGSKASFLTTNRNYTFRGMYTYNSGFNDKGWAFSASLTYRWANEKTAYVDGTFYNALSYFLGVEKIINNAHSLSFSTWGNPTERASQGGATDESYWLANSNFYNPNWGYQNGKVRNSRIVTDYAPTALFTWDWTISDKTKLTTTLGGRYSMYKSTKLNYNNSDNPSPDYWKKLPSAYYDVWDPENSRNNEYTPQAWHEAYDFFTSSEANRQINWDRLYAANAGVNEVWNNSTADGRFLGSAMYYVQAKNNDALTLQLNSVLNHELTPKQRITLGIGLGANSSRKYQTMEDLLGANHFYNINTYAVSDYGYSSDKVQYDLNNPSAEVREGDVFGYDYRINLRRANIWAAYNTTFGRARLSAGGKASYIAMQRDGKMRNGLAAENSYGKSGTASFGDGGGKVSLTYDFGHGHVVSLGGGYELRAPQASTAFAAPEVNNDFVTDLHNEKVLSSEFSYQAKTPLIDFNLSAYYTRINDATEWQNYYFDDVNSFTYVSLTNVKKEYYGVEAAMKVKINSALDFRAFGTISEAKYVNDCDARYMLSTSGVYNTTKVYNSGMRENGTPLTATSMGIAYHSGGWFIDLFANWYDRIYLSWSPSLRYESSLKTQGLINTGVDENGDLVTIVESPDQLKGHGGWMLDASIGKSIYLKKGSLSINLSVTNLLNNVKMCTGGYEQSRSSYTTNADGSMSGARMYNFYRNPKKFYAYGATGMLNITYKF
;
A
#
# COMPACT_ATOMS: atom_id res chain seq x y z
N MET A 1 -16.27 15.72 15.38
CA MET A 1 -15.25 16.61 15.97
C MET A 1 -15.75 18.05 15.90
N ASN A 2 -15.88 18.74 17.02
CA ASN A 2 -16.82 19.83 17.26
C ASN A 2 -16.34 21.23 16.79
N LYS A 3 -17.33 22.11 16.51
CA LYS A 3 -17.20 23.58 16.22
C LYS A 3 -16.12 24.34 17.02
N LYS A 4 -15.71 23.83 18.18
CA LYS A 4 -14.63 24.41 19.00
C LYS A 4 -13.24 24.28 18.37
N LEU A 5 -12.98 23.26 17.57
CA LEU A 5 -11.68 23.07 16.90
C LEU A 5 -11.50 24.04 15.74
N THR A 6 -12.59 24.32 15.01
CA THR A 6 -12.59 25.29 13.89
C THR A 6 -12.32 26.71 14.39
N LEU A 7 -12.82 27.06 15.59
CA LEU A 7 -12.58 28.37 16.21
C LEU A 7 -11.14 28.53 16.73
N VAL A 8 -10.55 27.46 17.25
CA VAL A 8 -9.14 27.44 17.70
C VAL A 8 -8.19 27.58 16.51
N MET A 9 -8.49 26.94 15.36
CA MET A 9 -7.70 27.11 14.13
C MET A 9 -7.79 28.52 13.55
N ALA A 10 -8.98 29.14 13.58
CA ALA A 10 -9.17 30.52 13.14
C ALA A 10 -8.47 31.52 14.07
N ALA A 11 -8.52 31.29 15.40
CA ALA A 11 -7.83 32.12 16.38
C ALA A 11 -6.30 32.00 16.30
N PHE A 12 -5.78 30.80 16.02
CA PHE A 12 -4.34 30.57 15.84
C PHE A 12 -3.80 31.24 14.57
N CYS A 13 -4.57 31.26 13.48
CA CYS A 13 -4.21 31.96 12.25
C CYS A 13 -4.24 33.51 12.42
N LEU A 14 -5.14 34.03 13.22
CA LEU A 14 -5.27 35.49 13.41
C LEU A 14 -4.28 36.08 14.42
N SER A 15 -3.80 35.30 15.39
CA SER A 15 -2.85 35.80 16.42
C SER A 15 -1.40 35.86 15.93
N GLN A 16 -1.05 35.21 14.82
CA GLN A 16 0.33 35.17 14.28
C GLN A 16 0.67 36.25 13.25
N ILE A 17 -0.30 37.08 12.86
CA ILE A 17 -0.07 38.18 11.89
C ILE A 17 0.81 39.31 12.49
N ALA A 18 1.04 39.33 13.79
CA ALA A 18 1.68 40.46 14.50
C ALA A 18 3.20 40.33 14.74
N PHE A 19 3.86 39.19 14.43
CA PHE A 19 5.26 38.97 14.80
C PHE A 19 6.17 38.44 13.68
N ALA A 20 6.11 39.00 12.47
CA ALA A 20 7.06 38.63 11.40
C ALA A 20 7.80 39.87 10.88
N GLN A 21 8.89 40.25 11.53
CA GLN A 21 9.92 41.09 10.97
C GLN A 21 11.31 40.47 11.13
N VAL A 22 11.72 39.66 10.15
CA VAL A 22 13.15 39.47 9.83
C VAL A 22 13.25 39.34 8.32
N ALA A 23 14.01 40.20 7.69
CA ALA A 23 14.22 40.21 6.25
C ALA A 23 15.16 39.07 5.85
N SER A 24 14.74 38.28 4.88
CA SER A 24 15.58 37.30 4.18
C SER A 24 16.04 37.87 2.85
N ASP A 25 17.30 37.61 2.51
CA ASP A 25 17.99 38.09 1.32
C ASP A 25 17.45 37.42 0.05
N PRO A 26 16.89 38.18 -0.93
CA PRO A 26 16.19 37.59 -2.09
C PRO A 26 17.06 36.95 -3.16
N GLU A 27 18.38 37.11 -3.08
CA GLU A 27 19.27 36.69 -4.18
C GLU A 27 19.74 35.21 -4.09
N LYS A 28 19.62 34.54 -2.95
CA LYS A 28 20.03 33.14 -2.78
C LYS A 28 19.00 32.09 -3.23
N GLU A 29 17.79 32.49 -3.51
CA GLU A 29 16.67 31.55 -3.83
C GLU A 29 16.39 31.35 -5.32
N LYS A 30 17.16 31.95 -6.23
CA LYS A 30 16.85 31.97 -7.67
C LYS A 30 17.08 30.65 -8.43
N GLY A 31 17.58 29.60 -7.79
CA GLY A 31 18.06 28.42 -8.52
C GLY A 31 17.23 27.13 -8.47
N SER A 32 16.26 26.96 -7.56
CA SER A 32 15.67 25.63 -7.34
C SER A 32 14.15 25.54 -7.19
N GLN A 33 13.40 26.59 -7.42
CA GLN A 33 12.02 26.70 -6.89
C GLN A 33 10.85 26.33 -7.81
N THR A 34 11.04 26.07 -9.08
CA THR A 34 9.91 26.02 -10.04
C THR A 34 9.37 24.62 -10.32
N THR A 35 10.08 23.55 -10.03
CA THR A 35 9.65 22.17 -10.32
C THR A 35 8.96 21.46 -9.16
N ASP A 36 9.13 21.94 -7.92
CA ASP A 36 8.78 21.18 -6.72
C ASP A 36 7.31 21.27 -6.28
N GLU A 37 6.60 22.35 -6.60
CA GLU A 37 5.23 22.54 -6.06
C GLU A 37 4.18 21.69 -6.73
N THR A 38 4.34 21.36 -8.00
CA THR A 38 3.44 20.46 -8.74
C THR A 38 3.66 18.98 -8.34
N ALA A 39 4.90 18.57 -8.16
CA ALA A 39 5.24 17.18 -7.81
C ALA A 39 4.67 16.75 -6.45
N PHE A 40 4.72 17.62 -5.44
CA PHE A 40 4.27 17.29 -4.08
C PHE A 40 2.75 17.20 -3.92
N THR A 41 1.99 17.80 -4.78
CA THR A 41 0.55 17.84 -4.63
C THR A 41 -0.13 16.55 -5.09
N PHE A 42 0.55 15.74 -5.87
CA PHE A 42 0.04 14.47 -6.39
C PHE A 42 0.30 13.26 -5.50
N THR A 43 1.35 13.27 -4.70
CA THR A 43 1.75 12.12 -3.89
C THR A 43 0.72 11.72 -2.83
N GLU A 44 -0.11 12.63 -2.36
CA GLU A 44 -1.14 12.34 -1.35
C GLU A 44 -2.29 11.49 -1.88
N SER A 45 -2.72 11.72 -3.13
CA SER A 45 -3.83 10.93 -3.72
C SER A 45 -3.42 9.52 -4.13
N GLN A 46 -2.12 9.23 -4.12
CA GLN A 46 -1.52 7.98 -4.55
C GLN A 46 -1.07 7.10 -3.40
N LEU A 47 -1.21 7.59 -2.19
CA LEU A 47 -0.70 6.94 -0.99
C LEU A 47 -1.44 5.65 -0.61
N GLY A 48 -2.16 5.04 -1.57
CA GLY A 48 -2.70 3.69 -1.45
C GLY A 48 -3.54 3.55 -0.18
N GLU A 49 -4.55 4.38 -0.02
CA GLU A 49 -5.36 4.40 1.20
C GLU A 49 -6.47 3.34 1.20
N ASP A 50 -6.57 2.53 0.15
CA ASP A 50 -7.54 1.43 0.08
C ASP A 50 -6.91 0.14 0.60
N ASP A 51 -7.47 -0.47 1.64
CA ASP A 51 -6.94 -1.67 2.29
C ASP A 51 -6.84 -2.88 1.35
N ASP A 52 -7.77 -3.03 0.41
CA ASP A 52 -7.75 -4.10 -0.59
C ASP A 52 -6.73 -3.84 -1.70
N MET A 53 -6.21 -2.61 -1.78
CA MET A 53 -5.28 -2.13 -2.80
C MET A 53 -4.02 -1.50 -2.20
N SER A 54 -3.78 -1.69 -0.91
CA SER A 54 -2.64 -1.12 -0.17
C SER A 54 -1.26 -1.56 -0.69
N GLN A 55 -1.22 -2.30 -1.76
CA GLN A 55 -0.02 -2.63 -2.48
C GLN A 55 0.45 -1.44 -3.34
N ASN A 56 0.80 -0.28 -2.67
CA ASN A 56 2.22 -0.08 -2.73
C ASN A 56 2.67 0.78 -3.88
N VAL A 57 2.33 2.05 -3.81
CA VAL A 57 3.05 3.04 -4.59
C VAL A 57 4.46 3.15 -4.02
N THR A 58 5.46 2.84 -4.81
CA THR A 58 6.86 3.14 -4.47
C THR A 58 7.16 4.54 -4.97
N ILE A 59 7.25 5.50 -4.07
CA ILE A 59 7.72 6.84 -4.41
C ILE A 59 9.24 6.78 -4.35
N LEU A 60 9.86 6.51 -5.47
CA LEU A 60 11.29 6.62 -5.66
C LEU A 60 11.56 7.78 -6.59
N GLY A 61 12.47 8.63 -6.21
CA GLY A 61 13.04 9.66 -7.06
C GLY A 61 14.55 9.57 -7.04
N SER A 62 15.20 10.25 -7.93
CA SER A 62 16.64 10.48 -7.94
C SER A 62 16.91 11.79 -8.66
N ASN A 63 17.72 12.63 -8.08
CA ASN A 63 18.14 13.88 -8.71
C ASN A 63 19.21 13.63 -9.80
N SER A 64 19.81 12.47 -9.81
CA SER A 64 20.84 12.06 -10.76
C SER A 64 20.26 11.36 -12.00
N ASN A 65 19.09 10.74 -11.89
CA ASN A 65 18.46 9.93 -12.92
C ASN A 65 17.14 10.59 -13.38
N LEU A 66 17.11 11.03 -14.63
CA LEU A 66 15.95 11.73 -15.20
C LEU A 66 14.67 10.87 -15.20
N TYR A 67 14.78 9.56 -15.52
CA TYR A 67 13.65 8.64 -15.49
C TYR A 67 13.05 8.55 -14.08
N ALA A 68 13.88 8.25 -13.08
CA ALA A 68 13.42 8.12 -11.70
C ALA A 68 12.84 9.43 -11.12
N SER A 69 13.30 10.60 -11.59
CA SER A 69 12.77 11.90 -11.16
C SER A 69 11.35 12.20 -11.68
N GLU A 70 10.95 11.60 -12.80
CA GLU A 70 9.67 11.88 -13.46
C GLU A 70 8.59 10.81 -13.16
N VAL A 71 8.98 9.52 -13.09
CA VAL A 71 8.00 8.41 -13.09
C VAL A 71 7.11 8.36 -11.86
N GLY A 72 7.66 8.62 -10.68
CA GLY A 72 6.89 8.61 -9.42
C GLY A 72 5.75 9.61 -9.43
N TYR A 73 5.93 10.71 -10.14
CA TYR A 73 4.94 11.74 -10.31
C TYR A 73 3.94 11.44 -11.46
N ARG A 74 4.46 11.20 -12.66
CA ARG A 74 3.63 11.13 -13.88
C ARG A 74 2.81 9.85 -13.98
N PHE A 75 3.35 8.72 -13.54
CA PHE A 75 2.65 7.41 -13.62
C PHE A 75 1.81 7.07 -12.39
N SER A 76 1.80 7.92 -11.43
CA SER A 76 1.10 7.76 -10.18
C SER A 76 -0.43 7.55 -10.29
N PRO A 77 -1.18 8.19 -11.23
CA PRO A 77 -2.61 7.92 -11.37
C PRO A 77 -2.93 6.45 -11.66
N MET A 78 -1.96 5.70 -12.24
CA MET A 78 -2.07 4.28 -12.54
C MET A 78 -1.39 3.37 -11.51
N ARG A 79 -1.10 3.88 -10.31
CA ARG A 79 -0.47 3.13 -9.22
C ARG A 79 0.84 2.44 -9.64
N PHE A 80 1.62 3.13 -10.45
CA PHE A 80 2.89 2.62 -10.99
C PHE A 80 3.86 2.30 -9.85
N ARG A 81 4.42 1.09 -9.87
CA ARG A 81 5.50 0.65 -9.00
C ARG A 81 6.81 0.58 -9.77
N TYR A 82 7.84 1.17 -9.21
CA TYR A 82 9.18 1.13 -9.80
C TYR A 82 9.62 -0.33 -10.02
N ARG A 83 9.86 -0.70 -11.28
CA ARG A 83 10.21 -2.07 -11.72
C ARG A 83 9.23 -3.16 -11.27
N ALA A 84 7.99 -2.80 -10.98
CA ALA A 84 6.95 -3.66 -10.42
C ALA A 84 7.31 -4.32 -9.07
N PHE A 85 8.37 -3.88 -8.39
CA PHE A 85 8.77 -4.43 -7.10
C PHE A 85 7.70 -4.22 -6.03
N ASN A 86 7.59 -5.20 -5.13
CA ASN A 86 6.85 -5.00 -3.89
C ASN A 86 7.57 -3.95 -3.03
N GLN A 87 6.80 -3.13 -2.32
CA GLN A 87 7.33 -2.03 -1.51
C GLN A 87 8.30 -2.50 -0.40
N LYS A 88 8.23 -3.77 0.02
CA LYS A 88 9.20 -4.36 0.97
C LYS A 88 10.66 -4.29 0.48
N TYR A 89 10.86 -4.02 -0.82
CA TYR A 89 12.19 -3.86 -1.43
C TYR A 89 12.63 -2.39 -1.55
N ASN A 90 11.81 -1.44 -1.09
CA ASN A 90 12.14 -0.03 -1.03
C ASN A 90 12.26 0.41 0.43
N ASP A 91 13.40 0.98 0.79
CA ASP A 91 13.65 1.45 2.15
C ASP A 91 13.38 2.95 2.27
N VAL A 92 12.64 3.33 3.31
CA VAL A 92 12.33 4.72 3.64
C VAL A 92 12.94 5.07 5.00
N TYR A 93 13.79 6.07 5.00
CA TYR A 93 14.46 6.56 6.19
C TYR A 93 14.00 7.97 6.56
N ALA A 94 14.15 8.33 7.83
CA ALA A 94 14.13 9.71 8.29
C ALA A 94 15.34 9.96 9.21
N ASN A 95 16.13 10.97 8.89
CA ASN A 95 17.39 11.26 9.58
C ASN A 95 18.29 10.01 9.73
N GLY A 96 18.27 9.12 8.73
CA GLY A 96 19.02 7.86 8.74
C GLY A 96 18.38 6.70 9.51
N LEU A 97 17.23 6.87 10.16
CA LEU A 97 16.48 5.79 10.81
C LEU A 97 15.49 5.15 9.83
N LEU A 98 15.48 3.83 9.72
CA LEU A 98 14.54 3.08 8.87
C LEU A 98 13.11 3.20 9.41
N LEU A 99 12.16 3.64 8.58
CA LEU A 99 10.74 3.79 8.94
C LEU A 99 9.85 2.63 8.48
N ASN A 100 10.36 1.72 7.65
CA ASN A 100 9.59 0.57 7.20
C ASN A 100 9.07 -0.25 8.39
N ASP A 101 7.87 -0.77 8.25
CA ASP A 101 7.27 -1.64 9.24
C ASP A 101 8.09 -2.93 9.39
N MET A 102 8.35 -3.34 10.63
CA MET A 102 9.23 -4.48 10.90
C MET A 102 8.59 -5.83 10.59
N GLU A 103 7.24 -5.91 10.51
CA GLU A 103 6.53 -7.16 10.23
C GLU A 103 6.45 -7.49 8.75
N ASN A 104 6.13 -6.47 7.91
CA ASN A 104 5.88 -6.64 6.48
C ASN A 104 6.91 -5.95 5.57
N GLY A 105 7.86 -5.21 6.14
CA GLY A 105 8.91 -4.52 5.40
C GLY A 105 8.45 -3.31 4.58
N GLN A 106 7.21 -2.87 4.70
CA GLN A 106 6.62 -1.80 3.90
C GLN A 106 6.55 -0.49 4.68
N PHE A 107 6.55 0.63 3.99
CA PHE A 107 6.30 1.94 4.56
C PHE A 107 4.97 2.50 4.05
N ARG A 108 4.08 2.89 4.96
CA ARG A 108 2.84 3.58 4.58
C ARG A 108 3.12 5.06 4.39
N PHE A 109 3.14 5.52 3.15
CA PHE A 109 3.34 6.94 2.84
C PHE A 109 2.24 7.85 3.40
N SER A 110 1.04 7.32 3.68
CA SER A 110 -0.01 8.04 4.41
C SER A 110 0.47 8.57 5.76
N GLN A 111 1.45 7.94 6.41
CA GLN A 111 2.01 8.39 7.70
C GLN A 111 2.80 9.71 7.61
N VAL A 112 3.25 10.10 6.43
CA VAL A 112 3.86 11.40 6.14
C VAL A 112 2.99 12.27 5.23
N GLY A 113 1.78 11.80 4.91
CA GLY A 113 0.80 12.55 4.15
C GLY A 113 0.44 13.86 4.85
N GLY A 114 0.34 14.96 4.09
CA GLY A 114 0.11 16.29 4.64
C GLY A 114 1.35 16.97 5.21
N LEU A 115 2.54 16.33 5.22
CA LEU A 115 3.81 16.92 5.61
C LEU A 115 4.62 17.44 4.42
N ASN A 116 3.95 17.99 3.41
CA ASN A 116 4.52 18.32 2.10
C ASN A 116 5.74 19.23 2.15
N ASN A 117 5.83 20.12 3.12
CA ASN A 117 6.99 21.01 3.27
C ASN A 117 8.19 20.31 3.91
N GLN A 118 7.95 19.38 4.85
CA GLN A 118 8.98 18.64 5.55
C GLN A 118 9.57 17.53 4.67
N THR A 119 8.75 16.89 3.85
CA THR A 119 9.18 15.80 2.96
C THR A 119 9.91 16.27 1.69
N ARG A 120 10.04 17.58 1.47
CA ARG A 120 10.82 18.13 0.34
C ARG A 120 12.33 17.91 0.47
N SER A 121 12.85 17.97 1.68
CA SER A 121 14.26 17.69 1.94
C SER A 121 14.46 16.19 2.02
N VAL A 122 14.67 15.56 0.87
CA VAL A 122 14.85 14.12 0.73
C VAL A 122 16.13 13.81 -0.02
N GLU A 123 16.93 12.91 0.52
CA GLU A 123 18.06 12.27 -0.16
C GLU A 123 17.56 10.94 -0.73
N GLN A 124 17.81 10.70 -2.01
CA GLN A 124 17.31 9.54 -2.73
C GLN A 124 18.47 8.79 -3.35
N ALA A 125 18.41 7.46 -3.36
CA ALA A 125 19.40 6.61 -3.97
C ALA A 125 18.75 5.45 -4.71
N LEU A 126 19.08 5.30 -5.98
CA LEU A 126 18.77 4.11 -6.76
C LEU A 126 19.57 2.89 -6.25
N PRO A 127 19.23 1.65 -6.62
CA PRO A 127 19.82 0.45 -6.04
C PRO A 127 21.34 0.39 -6.01
N PHE A 128 22.01 0.89 -7.04
CA PHE A 128 23.46 0.85 -7.21
C PHE A 128 24.12 2.24 -7.11
N GLU A 129 23.36 3.26 -6.75
CA GLU A 129 23.90 4.59 -6.46
C GLU A 129 24.56 4.65 -5.08
N ASP A 130 25.65 5.41 -4.99
CA ASP A 130 26.30 5.74 -3.73
C ASP A 130 25.45 6.70 -2.90
N ASN A 131 25.37 6.46 -1.60
CA ASN A 131 24.74 7.36 -0.64
C ASN A 131 25.47 7.34 0.71
N ARG A 132 25.03 8.21 1.65
CA ARG A 132 25.68 8.37 2.95
C ARG A 132 24.83 7.89 4.14
N PHE A 133 23.70 7.25 3.91
CA PHE A 133 22.74 6.91 4.96
C PHE A 133 22.38 5.41 5.01
N SER A 134 22.61 4.65 3.93
CA SER A 134 22.23 3.23 3.86
C SER A 134 23.09 2.45 2.87
N LEU A 135 22.99 1.13 2.91
CA LEU A 135 23.29 0.27 1.77
C LEU A 135 21.98 0.10 0.98
N SER A 136 21.77 0.90 -0.07
CA SER A 136 20.48 1.01 -0.78
C SER A 136 19.83 -0.33 -1.06
N ALA A 137 18.52 -0.41 -0.82
CA ALA A 137 17.70 -1.58 -1.11
C ALA A 137 17.54 -1.82 -2.61
N MET A 138 17.09 -3.00 -3.00
CA MET A 138 16.86 -3.41 -4.39
C MET A 138 15.86 -2.49 -5.13
N GLY A 139 14.86 -1.96 -4.42
CA GLY A 139 13.89 -0.99 -4.94
C GLY A 139 14.29 0.47 -4.73
N GLY A 140 15.54 0.72 -4.28
CA GLY A 140 16.02 2.05 -3.94
C GLY A 140 15.69 2.49 -2.51
N SER A 141 16.19 3.66 -2.11
CA SER A 141 16.03 4.19 -0.76
C SER A 141 15.78 5.68 -0.77
N ASN A 142 14.92 6.15 0.15
CA ASN A 142 14.63 7.56 0.40
C ASN A 142 15.01 7.89 1.84
N ASN A 143 15.64 9.05 2.08
CA ASN A 143 15.94 9.53 3.41
C ASN A 143 15.45 10.97 3.60
N TYR A 144 14.37 11.14 4.33
CA TYR A 144 13.82 12.45 4.67
C TYR A 144 14.68 13.14 5.73
N ASN A 145 14.97 14.42 5.50
CA ASN A 145 15.64 15.24 6.51
C ASN A 145 14.62 16.04 7.31
N PHE A 146 14.31 15.57 8.51
CA PHE A 146 13.34 16.19 9.42
C PHE A 146 13.97 17.11 10.48
N ARG A 147 15.23 17.52 10.27
CA ARG A 147 15.87 18.52 11.13
C ARG A 147 15.28 19.89 10.88
N ALA A 148 14.93 20.60 11.96
CA ALA A 148 14.29 21.91 11.86
C ALA A 148 15.17 22.97 11.15
N GLY A 149 16.47 22.92 11.34
CA GLY A 149 17.42 23.84 10.71
C GLY A 149 17.65 23.62 9.23
N SER A 150 17.23 22.45 8.69
CA SER A 150 17.33 22.14 7.26
C SER A 150 16.11 22.63 6.46
N MET A 151 15.07 23.10 7.14
CA MET A 151 13.83 23.55 6.52
C MET A 151 13.98 24.99 5.99
N ALA A 152 13.39 25.27 4.82
CA ALA A 152 13.36 26.63 4.27
C ALA A 152 12.64 27.59 5.23
N THR A 153 13.30 28.67 5.63
CA THR A 153 12.80 29.65 6.61
C THR A 153 11.58 30.42 6.09
N GLY A 154 10.73 30.83 7.01
CA GLY A 154 9.55 31.63 6.74
C GLY A 154 8.25 30.91 7.04
N SER A 155 7.16 31.60 6.76
CA SER A 155 5.80 31.07 6.89
C SER A 155 5.23 30.74 5.52
N LYS A 156 4.46 29.65 5.45
CA LYS A 156 3.76 29.23 4.25
C LYS A 156 2.33 28.84 4.59
N ALA A 157 1.36 29.45 3.95
CA ALA A 157 -0.04 29.06 3.99
C ALA A 157 -0.45 28.50 2.61
N SER A 158 -1.15 27.40 2.59
CA SER A 158 -1.59 26.77 1.35
C SER A 158 -3.03 26.29 1.47
N PHE A 159 -3.81 26.61 0.45
CA PHE A 159 -5.18 26.13 0.29
C PHE A 159 -5.29 25.35 -1.01
N LEU A 160 -5.97 24.20 -0.96
CA LEU A 160 -6.17 23.37 -2.12
C LEU A 160 -7.61 22.85 -2.15
N THR A 161 -8.22 22.86 -3.33
CA THR A 161 -9.48 22.19 -3.63
C THR A 161 -9.32 21.25 -4.82
N THR A 162 -9.99 20.09 -4.74
CA THR A 162 -9.91 19.04 -5.76
C THR A 162 -11.16 18.16 -5.71
N ASN A 163 -11.42 17.42 -6.77
CA ASN A 163 -12.48 16.40 -6.84
C ASN A 163 -11.89 14.98 -6.79
N ARG A 164 -11.00 14.70 -5.83
CA ARG A 164 -10.39 13.38 -5.60
C ARG A 164 -10.88 12.77 -4.28
N ASN A 165 -10.04 11.95 -3.60
CA ASN A 165 -10.34 11.32 -2.31
C ASN A 165 -10.74 12.35 -1.25
N TYR A 166 -10.16 13.54 -1.29
CA TYR A 166 -10.58 14.67 -0.48
C TYR A 166 -10.88 15.87 -1.38
N THR A 167 -11.73 16.76 -0.89
CA THR A 167 -12.18 17.96 -1.63
C THR A 167 -11.40 19.18 -1.23
N PHE A 168 -10.93 19.23 0.01
CA PHE A 168 -10.32 20.40 0.61
C PHE A 168 -9.05 20.02 1.37
N ARG A 169 -8.00 20.88 1.26
CA ARG A 169 -6.82 20.85 2.11
C ARG A 169 -6.42 22.28 2.50
N GLY A 170 -6.30 22.52 3.80
CA GLY A 170 -5.66 23.71 4.35
C GLY A 170 -4.34 23.32 5.03
N MET A 171 -3.27 24.06 4.78
CA MET A 171 -1.96 23.80 5.36
C MET A 171 -1.29 25.09 5.78
N TYR A 172 -0.69 25.07 6.97
CA TYR A 172 0.19 26.13 7.45
C TYR A 172 1.50 25.54 7.95
N THR A 173 2.62 26.17 7.59
CA THR A 173 3.96 25.77 8.02
C THR A 173 4.74 26.99 8.43
N TYR A 174 5.49 26.86 9.53
CA TYR A 174 6.42 27.88 10.03
C TYR A 174 7.78 27.24 10.28
N ASN A 175 8.85 27.87 9.79
CA ASN A 175 10.23 27.46 10.02
C ASN A 175 11.04 28.70 10.42
N SER A 176 11.63 28.68 11.59
CA SER A 176 12.36 29.84 12.12
C SER A 176 13.74 30.03 11.47
N GLY A 177 14.34 28.96 10.93
CA GLY A 177 15.78 28.92 10.72
C GLY A 177 16.55 28.95 12.05
N PHE A 178 17.88 28.96 12.00
CA PHE A 178 18.70 29.10 13.20
C PHE A 178 18.76 30.55 13.66
N ASN A 179 18.52 30.77 14.96
CA ASN A 179 18.75 32.05 15.61
C ASN A 179 20.22 32.15 16.10
N ASP A 180 20.60 33.34 16.63
CA ASP A 180 21.95 33.61 17.13
C ASP A 180 22.38 32.69 18.27
N LYS A 181 21.43 32.06 18.97
CA LYS A 181 21.68 31.09 20.03
C LYS A 181 21.75 29.66 19.49
N GLY A 182 21.70 29.46 18.18
CA GLY A 182 21.79 28.15 17.52
C GLY A 182 20.53 27.28 17.69
N TRP A 183 19.34 27.87 17.89
CA TRP A 183 18.06 27.16 17.91
C TRP A 183 17.33 27.32 16.59
N ALA A 184 16.74 26.23 16.09
CA ALA A 184 15.78 26.25 14.98
C ALA A 184 14.51 25.53 15.38
N PHE A 185 13.36 26.03 14.91
CA PHE A 185 12.02 25.48 15.15
C PHE A 185 11.29 25.30 13.83
N SER A 186 10.56 24.22 13.72
CA SER A 186 9.68 23.92 12.59
C SER A 186 8.34 23.43 13.11
N ALA A 187 7.25 23.96 12.57
CA ALA A 187 5.90 23.51 12.89
C ALA A 187 5.04 23.48 11.63
N SER A 188 4.22 22.47 11.48
CA SER A 188 3.27 22.37 10.38
C SER A 188 1.95 21.77 10.86
N LEU A 189 0.84 22.28 10.31
CA LEU A 189 -0.49 21.74 10.51
C LEU A 189 -1.19 21.66 9.17
N THR A 190 -1.78 20.49 8.86
CA THR A 190 -2.52 20.26 7.62
C THR A 190 -3.84 19.59 7.94
N TYR A 191 -4.93 20.09 7.37
CA TYR A 191 -6.23 19.46 7.46
C TYR A 191 -6.76 19.13 6.07
N ARG A 192 -7.21 17.89 5.88
CA ARG A 192 -7.79 17.38 4.62
C ARG A 192 -9.18 16.84 4.90
N TRP A 193 -10.11 17.11 4.01
CA TRP A 193 -11.51 16.75 4.23
C TRP A 193 -12.27 16.52 2.93
N ALA A 194 -13.15 15.52 2.96
CA ALA A 194 -14.27 15.32 2.06
C ALA A 194 -15.42 14.64 2.81
N ASN A 195 -16.64 14.91 2.43
CA ASN A 195 -17.81 14.17 2.87
C ASN A 195 -18.29 13.20 1.78
N GLU A 196 -19.31 12.42 2.09
CA GLU A 196 -19.85 11.36 1.26
C GLU A 196 -20.43 11.83 -0.10
N LYS A 197 -20.65 13.16 -0.24
CA LYS A 197 -21.18 13.79 -1.48
C LYS A 197 -20.09 14.52 -2.27
N THR A 198 -18.95 14.81 -1.67
CA THR A 198 -17.88 15.61 -2.30
C THR A 198 -16.64 14.78 -2.61
N ALA A 199 -16.51 13.59 -2.04
CA ALA A 199 -15.51 12.62 -2.44
C ALA A 199 -15.81 12.09 -3.86
N TYR A 200 -14.77 11.67 -4.59
CA TYR A 200 -14.90 11.20 -5.98
C TYR A 200 -15.78 9.94 -6.09
N VAL A 201 -15.68 9.05 -5.11
CA VAL A 201 -16.46 7.80 -5.05
C VAL A 201 -17.59 7.96 -4.05
N ASP A 202 -18.81 7.71 -4.48
CA ASP A 202 -20.01 7.82 -3.65
C ASP A 202 -19.93 6.95 -2.38
N GLY A 203 -20.44 7.51 -1.29
CA GLY A 203 -20.45 6.83 0.02
C GLY A 203 -19.10 6.76 0.70
N THR A 204 -18.04 7.37 0.14
CA THR A 204 -16.76 7.53 0.82
C THR A 204 -16.64 8.91 1.46
N PHE A 205 -15.79 9.02 2.47
CA PHE A 205 -15.42 10.29 3.08
C PHE A 205 -13.95 10.25 3.49
N TYR A 206 -13.37 11.43 3.75
CA TYR A 206 -11.99 11.56 4.16
C TYR A 206 -11.85 12.66 5.22
N ASN A 207 -11.21 12.35 6.34
CA ASN A 207 -10.94 13.28 7.43
C ASN A 207 -9.56 13.00 8.02
N ALA A 208 -8.61 13.92 7.80
CA ALA A 208 -7.25 13.76 8.30
C ALA A 208 -6.66 15.07 8.79
N LEU A 209 -6.05 15.01 9.96
CA LEU A 209 -5.28 16.10 10.54
C LEU A 209 -3.82 15.67 10.63
N SER A 210 -2.91 16.36 9.94
CA SER A 210 -1.48 16.08 10.02
C SER A 210 -0.78 17.20 10.80
N TYR A 211 0.14 16.82 11.67
CA TYR A 211 0.98 17.77 12.40
C TYR A 211 2.44 17.37 12.33
N PHE A 212 3.32 18.36 12.40
CA PHE A 212 4.76 18.21 12.55
C PHE A 212 5.28 19.25 13.53
N LEU A 213 6.17 18.84 14.42
CA LEU A 213 6.92 19.72 15.31
C LEU A 213 8.38 19.29 15.28
N GLY A 214 9.28 20.24 15.05
CA GLY A 214 10.72 20.01 15.01
C GLY A 214 11.45 21.07 15.80
N VAL A 215 12.47 20.67 16.55
CA VAL A 215 13.38 21.53 17.27
C VAL A 215 14.80 21.06 17.03
N GLU A 216 15.70 21.99 16.72
CA GLU A 216 17.12 21.67 16.57
C GLU A 216 17.97 22.66 17.33
N LYS A 217 19.04 22.17 17.94
CA LYS A 217 20.00 22.95 18.69
C LYS A 217 21.42 22.63 18.24
N ILE A 218 22.10 23.60 17.70
CA ILE A 218 23.55 23.57 17.56
C ILE A 218 24.15 23.87 18.92
N ILE A 219 24.81 22.90 19.55
CA ILE A 219 25.47 23.04 20.86
C ILE A 219 26.80 23.74 20.67
N ASN A 220 27.57 23.29 19.67
CA ASN A 220 28.85 23.85 19.24
C ASN A 220 29.15 23.38 17.82
N ASN A 221 30.31 23.70 17.29
CA ASN A 221 30.72 23.31 15.91
C ASN A 221 30.81 21.80 15.70
N ALA A 222 30.88 21.00 16.77
CA ALA A 222 30.98 19.55 16.68
C ALA A 222 29.66 18.82 16.90
N HIS A 223 28.69 19.41 17.63
CA HIS A 223 27.50 18.73 18.10
C HIS A 223 26.23 19.51 17.77
N SER A 224 25.27 18.83 17.12
CA SER A 224 23.89 19.25 16.94
C SER A 224 22.94 18.18 17.46
N LEU A 225 21.87 18.61 18.13
CA LEU A 225 20.77 17.75 18.57
C LEU A 225 19.47 18.20 17.91
N SER A 226 18.72 17.23 17.38
CA SER A 226 17.43 17.49 16.75
C SER A 226 16.38 16.55 17.34
N PHE A 227 15.22 17.10 17.64
CA PHE A 227 14.01 16.37 17.98
C PHE A 227 12.92 16.71 16.95
N SER A 228 12.26 15.70 16.41
CA SER A 228 11.10 15.87 15.54
C SER A 228 10.01 14.86 15.90
N THR A 229 8.77 15.31 15.84
CA THR A 229 7.61 14.46 16.03
C THR A 229 6.51 14.84 15.07
N TRP A 230 5.79 13.84 14.60
CA TRP A 230 4.67 14.02 13.67
C TRP A 230 3.64 12.93 13.82
N GLY A 231 2.47 13.18 13.28
CA GLY A 231 1.40 12.21 13.17
C GLY A 231 0.34 12.68 12.19
N ASN A 232 -0.44 11.73 11.72
CA ASN A 232 -1.49 11.95 10.73
C ASN A 232 -2.74 11.13 11.10
N PRO A 233 -3.47 11.48 12.20
CA PRO A 233 -4.74 10.83 12.50
C PRO A 233 -5.68 10.98 11.31
N THR A 234 -6.09 9.85 10.76
CA THR A 234 -6.94 9.74 9.56
C THR A 234 -8.13 8.85 9.85
N GLU A 235 -9.30 9.29 9.45
CA GLU A 235 -10.52 8.48 9.39
C GLU A 235 -11.12 8.61 7.99
N ARG A 236 -11.38 7.49 7.35
CA ARG A 236 -11.89 7.47 5.98
C ARG A 236 -12.77 6.27 5.72
N ALA A 237 -13.70 6.41 4.79
CA ALA A 237 -14.47 5.29 4.27
C ALA A 237 -13.83 4.77 2.97
N SER A 238 -13.84 3.44 2.81
CA SER A 238 -13.19 2.76 1.70
C SER A 238 -14.17 2.42 0.58
N GLN A 239 -13.66 2.41 -0.65
CA GLN A 239 -14.31 1.83 -1.81
C GLN A 239 -14.12 0.31 -1.82
N GLY A 240 -15.15 -0.46 -2.19
CA GLY A 240 -15.03 -1.87 -2.55
C GLY A 240 -14.78 -2.05 -4.04
N GLY A 241 -13.96 -3.04 -4.42
CA GLY A 241 -13.91 -3.50 -5.81
C GLY A 241 -15.19 -4.23 -6.20
N ALA A 242 -15.66 -4.02 -7.43
CA ALA A 242 -16.84 -4.68 -7.97
C ALA A 242 -16.51 -5.36 -9.32
N THR A 243 -17.43 -6.21 -9.79
CA THR A 243 -17.33 -6.85 -11.11
C THR A 243 -17.74 -5.89 -12.22
N ASP A 244 -17.30 -6.16 -13.45
CA ASP A 244 -17.72 -5.35 -14.61
C ASP A 244 -19.25 -5.37 -14.79
N GLU A 245 -19.92 -6.49 -14.46
CA GLU A 245 -21.38 -6.57 -14.43
C GLU A 245 -21.98 -5.57 -13.45
N SER A 246 -21.47 -5.51 -12.21
CA SER A 246 -21.97 -4.58 -11.20
C SER A 246 -21.74 -3.11 -11.62
N TYR A 247 -20.61 -2.81 -12.24
CA TYR A 247 -20.32 -1.48 -12.80
C TYR A 247 -21.25 -1.12 -13.95
N TRP A 248 -21.53 -2.08 -14.83
CA TRP A 248 -22.49 -1.90 -15.93
C TRP A 248 -23.91 -1.66 -15.39
N LEU A 249 -24.39 -2.49 -14.45
CA LEU A 249 -25.71 -2.34 -13.83
C LEU A 249 -25.85 -1.00 -13.08
N ALA A 250 -24.78 -0.52 -12.45
CA ALA A 250 -24.75 0.78 -11.77
C ALA A 250 -24.54 1.97 -12.72
N ASN A 251 -24.22 1.70 -14.00
CA ASN A 251 -23.78 2.70 -14.99
C ASN A 251 -22.63 3.58 -14.49
N SER A 252 -21.69 2.99 -13.74
CA SER A 252 -20.52 3.71 -13.19
C SER A 252 -19.40 2.74 -12.84
N ASN A 253 -18.18 3.00 -13.32
CA ASN A 253 -16.96 2.27 -12.95
C ASN A 253 -16.45 2.62 -11.54
N PHE A 254 -17.21 3.46 -10.81
CA PHE A 254 -16.93 3.89 -9.44
C PHE A 254 -18.02 3.46 -8.47
N TYR A 255 -18.88 2.53 -8.88
CA TYR A 255 -19.85 1.91 -7.98
C TYR A 255 -19.17 1.34 -6.75
N ASN A 256 -19.71 1.65 -5.58
CA ASN A 256 -19.17 1.21 -4.29
C ASN A 256 -20.25 0.43 -3.52
N PRO A 257 -20.10 -0.90 -3.33
CA PRO A 257 -21.07 -1.71 -2.61
C PRO A 257 -21.01 -1.58 -1.08
N ASN A 258 -20.03 -0.85 -0.53
CA ASN A 258 -19.74 -0.84 0.91
C ASN A 258 -20.65 0.09 1.72
N TRP A 259 -21.51 0.85 1.11
CA TRP A 259 -22.35 1.82 1.81
C TRP A 259 -23.84 1.65 1.52
N GLY A 260 -24.67 2.30 2.28
CA GLY A 260 -26.10 2.38 2.09
C GLY A 260 -26.73 3.45 2.98
N TYR A 261 -28.06 3.58 2.91
CA TYR A 261 -28.80 4.54 3.73
C TYR A 261 -29.25 3.90 5.06
N GLN A 262 -29.01 4.61 6.15
CA GLN A 262 -29.55 4.33 7.48
C GLN A 262 -30.26 5.59 7.99
N ASN A 263 -31.55 5.53 8.23
CA ASN A 263 -32.35 6.69 8.64
C ASN A 263 -32.14 7.92 7.74
N GLY A 264 -32.02 7.70 6.43
CA GLY A 264 -31.79 8.75 5.42
C GLY A 264 -30.36 9.33 5.38
N LYS A 265 -29.42 8.81 6.17
CA LYS A 265 -27.99 9.21 6.15
C LYS A 265 -27.15 8.13 5.51
N VAL A 266 -26.12 8.54 4.79
CA VAL A 266 -25.12 7.63 4.23
C VAL A 266 -24.32 6.99 5.36
N ARG A 267 -24.21 5.66 5.33
CA ARG A 267 -23.37 4.86 6.23
C ARG A 267 -22.53 3.89 5.41
N ASN A 268 -21.22 3.96 5.57
CA ASN A 268 -20.30 3.01 4.97
C ASN A 268 -19.94 1.92 5.99
N SER A 269 -19.82 0.68 5.54
CA SER A 269 -19.47 -0.48 6.37
C SER A 269 -17.97 -0.65 6.57
N ARG A 270 -17.15 -0.01 5.71
CA ARG A 270 -15.69 -0.08 5.74
C ARG A 270 -15.08 1.26 6.08
N ILE A 271 -14.84 1.48 7.35
CA ILE A 271 -14.20 2.68 7.87
C ILE A 271 -12.80 2.30 8.35
N VAL A 272 -11.80 3.03 7.89
CA VAL A 272 -10.41 2.87 8.30
C VAL A 272 -10.03 4.05 9.19
N THR A 273 -9.51 3.74 10.37
CA THR A 273 -8.87 4.71 11.27
C THR A 273 -7.40 4.34 11.37
N ASP A 274 -6.51 5.27 11.04
CA ASP A 274 -5.05 5.08 11.08
C ASP A 274 -4.41 6.28 11.80
N TYR A 275 -3.60 5.99 12.81
CA TYR A 275 -2.80 7.00 13.51
C TYR A 275 -1.49 6.40 13.99
N ALA A 276 -0.38 6.96 13.56
CA ALA A 276 0.97 6.47 13.87
C ALA A 276 1.88 7.62 14.33
N PRO A 277 1.67 8.19 15.55
CA PRO A 277 2.58 9.19 16.10
C PRO A 277 4.00 8.64 16.15
N THR A 278 4.91 9.42 15.57
CA THR A 278 6.32 9.07 15.46
C THR A 278 7.17 10.18 16.06
N ALA A 279 8.21 9.82 16.78
CA ALA A 279 9.16 10.76 17.36
C ALA A 279 10.59 10.28 17.06
N LEU A 280 11.45 11.22 16.66
CA LEU A 280 12.86 11.00 16.42
C LEU A 280 13.69 11.95 17.28
N PHE A 281 14.76 11.40 17.85
CA PHE A 281 15.85 12.16 18.46
C PHE A 281 17.13 11.86 17.68
N THR A 282 17.74 12.89 17.09
CA THR A 282 18.94 12.75 16.25
C THR A 282 20.09 13.52 16.87
N TRP A 283 21.22 12.88 17.02
CA TRP A 283 22.49 13.47 17.40
C TRP A 283 23.46 13.39 16.21
N ASP A 284 23.87 14.56 15.73
CA ASP A 284 24.90 14.71 14.72
C ASP A 284 26.17 15.14 15.38
N TRP A 285 27.25 14.35 15.20
CA TRP A 285 28.55 14.61 15.74
C TRP A 285 29.61 14.72 14.62
N THR A 286 30.14 15.89 14.43
CA THR A 286 31.29 16.16 13.57
C THR A 286 32.55 15.90 14.39
N ILE A 287 33.08 14.67 14.32
CA ILE A 287 34.27 14.21 15.06
C ILE A 287 35.50 14.93 14.53
N SER A 288 35.57 15.13 13.23
CA SER A 288 36.58 15.91 12.51
C SER A 288 36.02 16.41 11.18
N ASP A 289 36.74 17.22 10.45
CA ASP A 289 36.39 17.67 9.10
C ASP A 289 36.11 16.51 8.12
N LYS A 290 36.73 15.34 8.38
CA LYS A 290 36.63 14.12 7.57
C LYS A 290 35.65 13.08 8.14
N THR A 291 35.20 13.24 9.39
CA THR A 291 34.46 12.19 10.09
C THR A 291 33.20 12.75 10.71
N LYS A 292 32.06 12.22 10.28
CA LYS A 292 30.72 12.55 10.83
C LYS A 292 30.02 11.29 11.29
N LEU A 293 29.40 11.37 12.48
CA LEU A 293 28.54 10.35 13.05
C LEU A 293 27.14 10.93 13.18
N THR A 294 26.15 10.23 12.66
CA THR A 294 24.74 10.53 12.88
C THR A 294 24.11 9.37 13.62
N THR A 295 23.55 9.62 14.80
CA THR A 295 22.84 8.63 15.61
C THR A 295 21.40 9.09 15.79
N THR A 296 20.44 8.24 15.41
CA THR A 296 19.01 8.53 15.53
C THR A 296 18.31 7.45 16.34
N LEU A 297 17.63 7.85 17.40
CA LEU A 297 16.69 7.04 18.17
C LEU A 297 15.28 7.40 17.76
N GLY A 298 14.46 6.41 17.44
CA GLY A 298 13.07 6.63 17.04
C GLY A 298 12.08 5.72 17.75
N GLY A 299 10.90 6.26 17.99
CA GLY A 299 9.75 5.53 18.52
C GLY A 299 8.49 5.84 17.72
N ARG A 300 7.71 4.81 17.41
CA ARG A 300 6.43 4.92 16.74
C ARG A 300 5.40 4.02 17.45
N TYR A 301 4.22 4.60 17.72
CA TYR A 301 3.06 3.82 18.16
C TYR A 301 1.98 3.90 17.09
N SER A 302 1.77 2.80 16.37
CA SER A 302 0.79 2.71 15.29
C SER A 302 -0.50 2.10 15.83
N MET A 303 -1.62 2.76 15.57
CA MET A 303 -2.98 2.30 15.85
C MET A 303 -3.74 2.24 14.52
N TYR A 304 -4.09 1.05 14.11
CA TYR A 304 -4.81 0.83 12.86
C TYR A 304 -6.08 0.03 13.13
N LYS A 305 -7.20 0.52 12.64
CA LYS A 305 -8.51 -0.15 12.72
C LYS A 305 -9.21 -0.10 11.36
N SER A 306 -9.77 -1.23 10.93
CA SER A 306 -10.59 -1.33 9.73
C SER A 306 -11.86 -2.10 10.02
N THR A 307 -13.03 -1.46 9.79
CA THR A 307 -14.34 -2.08 10.01
C THR A 307 -14.79 -2.90 8.81
N LYS A 308 -15.68 -3.86 9.05
CA LYS A 308 -16.32 -4.67 8.03
C LYS A 308 -17.69 -5.16 8.50
N LEU A 309 -18.70 -4.99 7.64
CA LEU A 309 -20.00 -5.68 7.83
C LEU A 309 -19.80 -7.19 7.65
N ASN A 310 -20.30 -7.97 8.60
CA ASN A 310 -20.25 -9.42 8.58
C ASN A 310 -21.62 -10.01 8.88
N TYR A 311 -21.77 -11.32 8.70
CA TYR A 311 -23.02 -12.03 8.90
C TYR A 311 -22.77 -13.44 9.44
N ASN A 312 -23.76 -13.98 10.12
CA ASN A 312 -23.72 -15.28 10.78
C ASN A 312 -25.00 -16.04 10.45
N ASN A 313 -24.87 -17.22 9.85
CA ASN A 313 -25.98 -18.09 9.47
C ASN A 313 -27.16 -17.36 8.83
N SER A 314 -26.86 -16.46 7.91
CA SER A 314 -27.83 -15.59 7.22
C SER A 314 -27.35 -15.27 5.81
N ASP A 315 -28.19 -14.62 5.02
CA ASP A 315 -27.86 -14.20 3.67
C ASP A 315 -26.73 -13.16 3.66
N ASN A 316 -25.83 -13.25 2.67
CA ASN A 316 -24.81 -12.23 2.48
C ASN A 316 -25.43 -10.85 2.28
N PRO A 317 -25.12 -9.85 3.13
CA PRO A 317 -25.74 -8.52 3.07
C PRO A 317 -25.24 -7.66 1.90
N SER A 318 -24.11 -8.04 1.26
CA SER A 318 -23.51 -7.27 0.16
C SER A 318 -24.50 -7.17 -1.01
N PRO A 319 -24.76 -5.97 -1.56
CA PRO A 319 -25.65 -5.80 -2.70
C PRO A 319 -25.10 -6.42 -3.98
N ASP A 320 -23.77 -6.43 -4.17
CA ASP A 320 -23.07 -7.03 -5.31
C ASP A 320 -22.71 -8.52 -5.10
N TYR A 321 -23.36 -9.19 -4.14
CA TYR A 321 -23.15 -10.63 -3.96
C TYR A 321 -23.64 -11.39 -5.19
N TRP A 322 -22.82 -12.26 -5.74
CA TRP A 322 -23.04 -12.90 -7.02
C TRP A 322 -24.44 -13.55 -7.19
N LYS A 323 -25.03 -14.14 -6.11
CA LYS A 323 -26.39 -14.74 -6.17
C LYS A 323 -27.50 -13.72 -6.36
N LYS A 324 -27.23 -12.44 -6.21
CA LYS A 324 -28.17 -11.33 -6.40
C LYS A 324 -28.03 -10.67 -7.78
N LEU A 325 -27.01 -11.04 -8.54
CA LEU A 325 -26.75 -10.46 -9.85
C LEU A 325 -27.45 -11.26 -10.96
N PRO A 326 -27.89 -10.62 -12.06
CA PRO A 326 -28.55 -11.31 -13.19
C PRO A 326 -27.77 -12.52 -13.70
N SER A 327 -26.45 -12.46 -13.82
CA SER A 327 -25.62 -13.55 -14.32
C SER A 327 -25.65 -14.81 -13.44
N ALA A 328 -26.14 -14.73 -12.20
CA ALA A 328 -26.39 -15.91 -11.36
C ALA A 328 -27.50 -16.81 -11.91
N TYR A 329 -28.44 -16.24 -12.64
CA TYR A 329 -29.59 -16.92 -13.23
C TYR A 329 -29.35 -17.31 -14.68
N TYR A 330 -28.58 -16.51 -15.41
CA TYR A 330 -28.17 -16.78 -16.79
C TYR A 330 -26.96 -15.91 -17.15
N ASP A 331 -25.83 -16.53 -17.42
CA ASP A 331 -24.54 -15.85 -17.65
C ASP A 331 -24.46 -15.25 -19.08
N VAL A 332 -25.31 -14.29 -19.36
CA VAL A 332 -25.49 -13.60 -20.67
C VAL A 332 -25.33 -12.09 -20.50
N TRP A 333 -24.36 -11.64 -19.76
CA TRP A 333 -24.11 -10.22 -19.79
C TRP A 333 -22.81 -9.92 -20.55
N ASP A 334 -22.82 -8.84 -21.29
CA ASP A 334 -21.70 -8.35 -22.07
C ASP A 334 -21.69 -6.83 -21.95
N PRO A 335 -20.62 -6.21 -21.41
CA PRO A 335 -20.56 -4.75 -21.23
C PRO A 335 -20.61 -3.97 -22.56
N GLU A 336 -20.19 -4.57 -23.68
CA GLU A 336 -20.24 -3.94 -25.00
C GLU A 336 -21.56 -4.11 -25.69
N ASN A 337 -22.22 -5.24 -25.41
CA ASN A 337 -23.42 -5.61 -26.11
C ASN A 337 -24.64 -5.83 -25.17
N SER A 338 -24.60 -5.42 -23.93
CA SER A 338 -25.60 -5.54 -22.84
C SER A 338 -26.98 -6.10 -23.27
N ARG A 339 -27.37 -7.28 -22.83
CA ARG A 339 -28.50 -7.87 -23.43
C ARG A 339 -29.55 -8.50 -22.58
N ASN A 340 -30.71 -7.92 -22.59
CA ASN A 340 -31.95 -8.62 -22.59
C ASN A 340 -32.12 -9.36 -23.94
N ASN A 341 -32.12 -10.67 -23.95
CA ASN A 341 -32.62 -11.40 -25.07
C ASN A 341 -33.87 -12.20 -24.62
N GLU A 342 -34.64 -12.60 -25.56
CA GLU A 342 -35.91 -13.35 -25.33
C GLU A 342 -35.68 -14.70 -24.62
N TYR A 343 -34.42 -15.18 -24.52
CA TYR A 343 -34.05 -16.45 -23.91
C TYR A 343 -33.62 -16.33 -22.46
N THR A 344 -33.49 -15.13 -21.91
CA THR A 344 -33.14 -14.95 -20.50
C THR A 344 -34.32 -15.30 -19.60
N PRO A 345 -34.10 -16.05 -18.49
CA PRO A 345 -35.16 -16.39 -17.58
C PRO A 345 -35.70 -15.15 -16.84
N GLN A 346 -36.95 -15.21 -16.42
CA GLN A 346 -37.63 -14.11 -15.71
C GLN A 346 -36.82 -13.66 -14.49
N ALA A 347 -36.21 -14.58 -13.73
CA ALA A 347 -35.37 -14.25 -12.59
C ALA A 347 -34.17 -13.36 -12.94
N TRP A 348 -33.62 -13.48 -14.17
CA TRP A 348 -32.59 -12.59 -14.66
C TRP A 348 -33.11 -11.15 -14.80
N HIS A 349 -34.32 -10.98 -15.39
CA HIS A 349 -34.95 -9.68 -15.55
C HIS A 349 -35.30 -9.06 -14.21
N GLU A 350 -35.86 -9.86 -13.28
CA GLU A 350 -36.16 -9.39 -11.93
C GLU A 350 -34.93 -8.89 -11.18
N ALA A 351 -33.82 -9.60 -11.27
CA ALA A 351 -32.53 -9.19 -10.67
C ALA A 351 -31.98 -7.91 -11.33
N TYR A 352 -32.07 -7.81 -12.65
CA TYR A 352 -31.69 -6.63 -13.42
C TYR A 352 -32.52 -5.42 -13.03
N ASP A 353 -33.84 -5.54 -13.07
CA ASP A 353 -34.75 -4.46 -12.73
C ASP A 353 -34.62 -4.03 -11.28
N PHE A 354 -34.46 -4.97 -10.36
CA PHE A 354 -34.19 -4.64 -8.96
C PHE A 354 -32.95 -3.79 -8.78
N PHE A 355 -31.83 -4.22 -9.35
CA PHE A 355 -30.53 -3.53 -9.17
C PHE A 355 -30.52 -2.16 -9.87
N THR A 356 -31.15 -2.03 -11.04
CA THR A 356 -31.12 -0.81 -11.86
C THR A 356 -32.20 0.21 -11.49
N SER A 357 -33.31 -0.19 -10.87
CA SER A 357 -34.47 0.66 -10.60
C SER A 357 -34.20 1.81 -9.63
N SER A 358 -33.32 1.64 -8.66
CA SER A 358 -32.94 2.72 -7.75
C SER A 358 -31.52 2.54 -7.19
N GLU A 359 -30.91 3.65 -6.76
CA GLU A 359 -29.64 3.62 -6.04
C GLU A 359 -29.74 2.81 -4.74
N ALA A 360 -30.85 2.97 -3.99
CA ALA A 360 -31.04 2.27 -2.72
C ALA A 360 -31.04 0.74 -2.87
N ASN A 361 -31.53 0.21 -3.99
CA ASN A 361 -31.57 -1.23 -4.24
C ASN A 361 -30.20 -1.85 -4.49
N ARG A 362 -29.25 -1.06 -4.99
CA ARG A 362 -27.86 -1.49 -5.22
C ARG A 362 -26.91 -1.12 -4.08
N GLN A 363 -27.46 -0.68 -2.94
CA GLN A 363 -26.66 -0.35 -1.75
C GLN A 363 -27.04 -1.24 -0.55
N ILE A 364 -26.26 -1.18 0.53
CA ILE A 364 -26.55 -1.93 1.77
C ILE A 364 -27.88 -1.44 2.36
N ASN A 365 -28.81 -2.35 2.55
CA ASN A 365 -30.07 -2.07 3.23
C ASN A 365 -29.90 -2.23 4.74
N TRP A 366 -29.41 -1.19 5.42
CA TRP A 366 -29.18 -1.20 6.86
C TRP A 366 -30.42 -1.48 7.68
N ASP A 367 -31.59 -0.91 7.27
CA ASP A 367 -32.84 -1.08 8.00
C ASP A 367 -33.30 -2.54 8.00
N ARG A 368 -33.09 -3.27 6.90
CA ARG A 368 -33.32 -4.72 6.83
C ARG A 368 -32.44 -5.49 7.80
N LEU A 369 -31.17 -5.09 7.96
CA LEU A 369 -30.22 -5.77 8.87
C LEU A 369 -30.64 -5.58 10.32
N TYR A 370 -31.06 -4.37 10.69
CA TYR A 370 -31.62 -4.10 12.02
C TYR A 370 -32.91 -4.86 12.28
N ALA A 371 -33.83 -4.93 11.30
CA ALA A 371 -35.08 -5.67 11.43
C ALA A 371 -34.84 -7.18 11.61
N ALA A 372 -33.87 -7.75 10.89
CA ALA A 372 -33.48 -9.14 11.05
C ALA A 372 -32.95 -9.45 12.46
N ASN A 373 -32.09 -8.60 12.99
CA ASN A 373 -31.57 -8.75 14.34
C ASN A 373 -32.64 -8.53 15.45
N ALA A 374 -33.57 -7.61 15.23
CA ALA A 374 -34.72 -7.44 16.14
C ALA A 374 -35.58 -8.70 16.21
N GLY A 375 -35.81 -9.37 15.07
CA GLY A 375 -36.52 -10.65 15.02
C GLY A 375 -35.81 -11.76 15.80
N VAL A 376 -34.49 -11.81 15.73
CA VAL A 376 -33.66 -12.77 16.51
C VAL A 376 -33.76 -12.50 18.02
N ASN A 377 -33.75 -11.24 18.45
CA ASN A 377 -33.92 -10.86 19.85
C ASN A 377 -35.31 -11.28 20.38
N GLU A 378 -36.37 -11.17 19.57
CA GLU A 378 -37.70 -11.56 19.93
C GLU A 378 -37.79 -13.08 20.15
N VAL A 379 -37.18 -13.86 19.27
CA VAL A 379 -37.11 -15.34 19.41
C VAL A 379 -36.35 -15.70 20.68
N TRP A 380 -35.22 -15.05 20.98
CA TRP A 380 -34.44 -15.27 22.22
C TRP A 380 -35.28 -14.98 23.46
N ASN A 381 -35.92 -13.83 23.53
CA ASN A 381 -36.71 -13.39 24.69
C ASN A 381 -37.91 -14.29 24.97
N ASN A 382 -38.47 -14.94 23.93
CA ASN A 382 -39.63 -15.81 24.03
C ASN A 382 -39.28 -17.32 24.09
N SER A 383 -38.01 -17.69 23.99
CA SER A 383 -37.59 -19.09 24.04
C SER A 383 -37.51 -19.61 25.46
N THR A 384 -38.16 -20.74 25.71
CA THR A 384 -38.04 -21.52 26.94
C THR A 384 -36.98 -22.64 26.83
N ALA A 385 -36.34 -22.80 25.63
CA ALA A 385 -35.32 -23.80 25.39
C ALA A 385 -33.96 -23.32 25.88
N ASP A 386 -33.17 -24.23 26.46
CA ASP A 386 -31.74 -24.01 26.75
C ASP A 386 -30.92 -23.97 25.44
N GLY A 387 -31.25 -23.03 24.60
CA GLY A 387 -30.61 -22.85 23.31
C GLY A 387 -29.46 -21.84 23.41
N ARG A 388 -28.28 -22.28 23.84
CA ARG A 388 -27.08 -21.45 24.03
C ARG A 388 -26.72 -20.51 22.88
N PHE A 389 -27.29 -20.71 21.71
CA PHE A 389 -26.94 -19.95 20.51
C PHE A 389 -28.14 -19.26 19.84
N LEU A 390 -29.33 -19.36 20.46
CA LEU A 390 -30.49 -18.58 20.04
C LEU A 390 -30.27 -17.12 20.39
N GLY A 391 -30.66 -16.21 19.48
CA GLY A 391 -30.53 -14.78 19.68
C GLY A 391 -29.16 -14.18 19.36
N SER A 392 -28.19 -14.97 18.88
CA SER A 392 -26.93 -14.43 18.35
C SER A 392 -27.16 -13.55 17.13
N ALA A 393 -26.50 -12.39 17.06
CA ALA A 393 -26.62 -11.46 15.95
C ALA A 393 -26.43 -12.15 14.59
N MET A 394 -27.37 -11.93 13.67
CA MET A 394 -27.28 -12.38 12.28
C MET A 394 -26.36 -11.48 11.46
N TYR A 395 -26.40 -10.19 11.75
CA TYR A 395 -25.57 -9.17 11.07
C TYR A 395 -24.90 -8.32 12.12
N TYR A 396 -23.64 -7.96 11.87
CA TYR A 396 -22.85 -7.14 12.78
C TYR A 396 -21.71 -6.45 12.04
N VAL A 397 -21.21 -5.37 12.59
CA VAL A 397 -20.00 -4.70 12.14
C VAL A 397 -18.87 -5.04 13.09
N GLN A 398 -17.82 -5.61 12.58
CA GLN A 398 -16.59 -5.92 13.30
C GLN A 398 -15.45 -5.02 12.85
N ALA A 399 -14.38 -4.91 13.64
CA ALA A 399 -13.13 -4.31 13.22
C ALA A 399 -11.95 -5.23 13.43
N LYS A 400 -11.02 -5.19 12.49
CA LYS A 400 -9.65 -5.72 12.66
C LYS A 400 -8.77 -4.59 13.16
N ASN A 401 -8.08 -4.83 14.27
CA ASN A 401 -7.18 -3.87 14.92
C ASN A 401 -5.74 -4.37 14.85
N ASN A 402 -4.81 -3.43 14.69
CA ASN A 402 -3.36 -3.67 14.74
C ASN A 402 -2.68 -2.51 15.46
N ASP A 403 -2.34 -2.70 16.72
CA ASP A 403 -1.64 -1.73 17.55
C ASP A 403 -0.19 -2.15 17.73
N ALA A 404 0.76 -1.33 17.26
CA ALA A 404 2.17 -1.69 17.24
C ALA A 404 3.05 -0.62 17.88
N LEU A 405 3.89 -1.02 18.83
CA LEU A 405 4.99 -0.21 19.35
C LEU A 405 6.30 -0.64 18.69
N THR A 406 6.93 0.30 17.99
CA THR A 406 8.24 0.11 17.36
C THR A 406 9.24 1.05 17.98
N LEU A 407 10.39 0.52 18.42
CA LEU A 407 11.53 1.29 18.91
C LEU A 407 12.75 0.92 18.07
N GLN A 408 13.49 1.91 17.60
CA GLN A 408 14.66 1.71 16.75
C GLN A 408 15.79 2.67 17.09
N LEU A 409 17.01 2.20 16.94
CA LEU A 409 18.24 2.98 17.02
C LEU A 409 19.03 2.74 15.74
N ASN A 410 19.52 3.78 15.11
CA ASN A 410 20.45 3.69 13.99
C ASN A 410 21.62 4.66 14.18
N SER A 411 22.82 4.21 13.83
CA SER A 411 24.02 5.04 13.89
C SER A 411 24.82 4.84 12.61
N VAL A 412 25.18 5.93 11.95
CA VAL A 412 25.90 5.93 10.68
C VAL A 412 27.16 6.81 10.79
N LEU A 413 28.30 6.21 10.57
CA LEU A 413 29.62 6.88 10.52
C LEU A 413 30.03 7.07 9.06
N ASN A 414 30.27 8.30 8.66
CA ASN A 414 30.86 8.64 7.37
C ASN A 414 32.31 9.13 7.62
N HIS A 415 33.30 8.50 6.99
CA HIS A 415 34.69 8.87 7.09
C HIS A 415 35.35 9.03 5.73
N GLU A 416 35.88 10.21 5.44
CA GLU A 416 36.63 10.52 4.23
C GLU A 416 38.14 10.23 4.46
N LEU A 417 38.60 9.09 3.96
CA LEU A 417 40.02 8.71 4.00
C LEU A 417 40.87 9.72 3.21
N THR A 418 40.38 10.03 2.02
CA THR A 418 40.93 11.06 1.12
C THR A 418 39.75 11.76 0.42
N PRO A 419 39.92 12.90 -0.29
CA PRO A 419 38.86 13.54 -1.05
C PRO A 419 38.19 12.63 -2.13
N LYS A 420 38.86 11.52 -2.46
CA LYS A 420 38.42 10.54 -3.47
C LYS A 420 37.97 9.20 -2.87
N GLN A 421 38.08 9.03 -1.55
CA GLN A 421 37.82 7.75 -0.87
C GLN A 421 36.99 7.98 0.39
N ARG A 422 35.90 7.27 0.52
CA ARG A 422 35.00 7.32 1.67
C ARG A 422 34.64 5.91 2.15
N ILE A 423 34.63 5.73 3.46
CA ILE A 423 34.01 4.59 4.14
C ILE A 423 32.78 5.08 4.87
N THR A 424 31.69 4.32 4.73
CA THR A 424 30.46 4.51 5.49
C THR A 424 30.17 3.24 6.27
N LEU A 425 29.97 3.36 7.58
CA LEU A 425 29.61 2.24 8.46
C LEU A 425 28.27 2.53 9.11
N GLY A 426 27.40 1.53 9.19
CA GLY A 426 26.12 1.68 9.85
C GLY A 426 25.79 0.52 10.78
N ILE A 427 25.10 0.83 11.89
CA ILE A 427 24.58 -0.13 12.86
C ILE A 427 23.12 0.22 13.09
N GLY A 428 22.24 -0.79 13.12
CA GLY A 428 20.83 -0.62 13.44
C GLY A 428 20.33 -1.66 14.44
N LEU A 429 19.52 -1.21 15.39
CA LEU A 429 18.81 -2.07 16.34
C LEU A 429 17.32 -1.73 16.28
N GLY A 430 16.46 -2.73 16.39
CA GLY A 430 15.00 -2.53 16.37
C GLY A 430 14.27 -3.56 17.22
N ALA A 431 13.19 -3.11 17.83
CA ALA A 431 12.23 -3.97 18.53
C ALA A 431 10.81 -3.52 18.16
N ASN A 432 9.93 -4.49 17.89
CA ASN A 432 8.54 -4.25 17.59
C ASN A 432 7.66 -5.21 18.40
N SER A 433 6.55 -4.71 18.92
CA SER A 433 5.50 -5.53 19.52
C SER A 433 4.17 -5.03 18.98
N SER A 434 3.51 -5.85 18.18
CA SER A 434 2.20 -5.54 17.62
C SER A 434 1.14 -6.48 18.20
N ARG A 435 0.00 -5.90 18.61
CA ARG A 435 -1.20 -6.65 18.98
C ARG A 435 -2.18 -6.62 17.83
N LYS A 436 -2.63 -7.79 17.42
CA LYS A 436 -3.67 -7.99 16.39
C LYS A 436 -4.87 -8.65 17.05
N TYR A 437 -6.01 -7.97 16.95
CA TYR A 437 -7.24 -8.42 17.61
C TYR A 437 -8.46 -7.94 16.85
N GLN A 438 -9.58 -8.59 17.09
CA GLN A 438 -10.86 -8.25 16.48
C GLN A 438 -11.81 -7.70 17.55
N THR A 439 -12.56 -6.63 17.21
CA THR A 439 -13.56 -6.02 18.10
C THR A 439 -14.94 -6.01 17.46
N MET A 440 -15.96 -6.12 18.30
CA MET A 440 -17.35 -5.89 17.90
C MET A 440 -17.62 -4.40 17.91
N GLU A 441 -17.92 -3.82 16.73
CA GLU A 441 -18.14 -2.37 16.61
C GLU A 441 -19.63 -2.00 16.72
N ASP A 442 -20.52 -2.82 16.14
CA ASP A 442 -21.96 -2.57 16.16
C ASP A 442 -22.70 -3.90 15.95
N LEU A 443 -23.57 -4.23 16.87
CA LEU A 443 -24.44 -5.41 16.82
C LEU A 443 -25.70 -5.21 15.95
N LEU A 444 -25.85 -4.05 15.33
CA LEU A 444 -27.00 -3.68 14.49
C LEU A 444 -28.35 -3.99 15.17
N GLY A 445 -28.44 -3.65 16.46
CA GLY A 445 -29.65 -3.84 17.26
C GLY A 445 -29.84 -5.24 17.85
N ALA A 446 -28.93 -6.18 17.64
CA ALA A 446 -28.93 -7.46 18.36
C ALA A 446 -28.45 -7.27 19.82
N ASN A 447 -28.89 -8.16 20.71
CA ASN A 447 -28.50 -8.11 22.12
C ASN A 447 -27.05 -8.55 22.35
N HIS A 448 -26.58 -9.54 21.59
CA HIS A 448 -25.24 -10.14 21.73
C HIS A 448 -24.84 -10.95 20.49
N PHE A 449 -23.60 -11.34 20.48
CA PHE A 449 -23.02 -12.36 19.58
C PHE A 449 -22.26 -13.37 20.43
N TYR A 450 -22.15 -14.63 20.02
CA TYR A 450 -21.35 -15.63 20.72
C TYR A 450 -19.97 -15.75 20.10
N ASN A 451 -18.92 -15.82 20.95
CA ASN A 451 -17.53 -15.94 20.53
C ASN A 451 -17.19 -17.36 20.05
N ILE A 452 -17.80 -17.77 18.95
CA ILE A 452 -17.63 -19.09 18.33
C ILE A 452 -17.26 -19.00 16.86
N ASN A 453 -16.52 -19.98 16.38
CA ASN A 453 -16.20 -20.17 14.97
C ASN A 453 -17.40 -20.80 14.25
N THR A 454 -18.22 -19.99 13.62
CA THR A 454 -19.43 -20.45 12.94
C THR A 454 -19.15 -21.33 11.72
N TYR A 455 -17.95 -21.25 11.13
CA TYR A 455 -17.54 -22.18 10.06
C TYR A 455 -17.29 -23.61 10.57
N ALA A 456 -16.74 -23.75 11.78
CA ALA A 456 -16.47 -25.04 12.38
C ALA A 456 -17.72 -25.75 12.93
N VAL A 457 -18.84 -25.03 13.05
CA VAL A 457 -20.10 -25.60 13.54
C VAL A 457 -20.63 -26.70 12.63
N SER A 458 -20.41 -26.59 11.31
CA SER A 458 -20.81 -27.63 10.35
C SER A 458 -20.12 -28.97 10.59
N ASP A 459 -18.86 -28.95 11.00
CA ASP A 459 -18.05 -30.14 11.19
C ASP A 459 -18.15 -30.71 12.61
N TYR A 460 -18.32 -29.85 13.63
CA TYR A 460 -18.21 -30.27 15.03
C TYR A 460 -19.48 -30.03 15.86
N GLY A 461 -20.44 -29.26 15.37
CA GLY A 461 -21.65 -28.85 16.12
C GLY A 461 -21.35 -27.78 17.18
N TYR A 462 -22.41 -27.09 17.60
CA TYR A 462 -22.32 -25.96 18.55
C TYR A 462 -21.76 -26.31 19.94
N SER A 463 -21.94 -27.52 20.38
CA SER A 463 -21.53 -28.00 21.73
C SER A 463 -20.06 -28.38 21.81
N SER A 464 -19.34 -28.42 20.73
CA SER A 464 -17.96 -28.87 20.69
C SER A 464 -17.00 -27.76 21.14
N ASP A 465 -15.97 -28.15 21.91
CA ASP A 465 -14.86 -27.25 22.23
C ASP A 465 -14.12 -26.74 20.96
N LYS A 466 -14.20 -27.49 19.86
CA LYS A 466 -13.57 -27.15 18.59
C LYS A 466 -14.13 -25.86 17.96
N VAL A 467 -15.35 -25.48 18.27
CA VAL A 467 -15.94 -24.26 17.75
C VAL A 467 -15.61 -23.00 18.58
N GLN A 468 -14.99 -23.17 19.74
CA GLN A 468 -14.68 -22.04 20.62
C GLN A 468 -13.48 -21.26 20.10
N TYR A 469 -13.61 -19.94 19.98
CA TYR A 469 -12.47 -19.07 19.75
C TYR A 469 -11.58 -18.92 20.98
N ASP A 470 -12.16 -19.05 22.18
CA ASP A 470 -11.40 -19.01 23.44
C ASP A 470 -11.91 -20.02 24.48
N LEU A 471 -11.21 -21.12 24.64
CA LEU A 471 -11.50 -22.13 25.65
C LEU A 471 -11.25 -21.66 27.10
N ASN A 472 -10.56 -20.52 27.28
CA ASN A 472 -10.42 -19.91 28.61
C ASN A 472 -11.71 -19.18 29.05
N ASN A 473 -12.55 -18.81 28.07
CA ASN A 473 -13.86 -18.19 28.26
C ASN A 473 -14.87 -18.74 27.23
N PRO A 474 -15.29 -20.02 27.38
CA PRO A 474 -16.11 -20.68 26.36
C PRO A 474 -17.50 -20.05 26.27
N SER A 475 -18.03 -19.98 25.05
CA SER A 475 -19.35 -19.44 24.73
C SER A 475 -19.61 -18.03 25.29
N ALA A 476 -18.55 -17.22 25.35
CA ALA A 476 -18.66 -15.85 25.82
C ALA A 476 -19.65 -15.05 24.98
N GLU A 477 -20.53 -14.32 25.64
CA GLU A 477 -21.35 -13.30 25.02
C GLU A 477 -20.49 -12.10 24.67
N VAL A 478 -20.55 -11.68 23.43
CA VAL A 478 -19.81 -10.54 22.87
C VAL A 478 -20.78 -9.38 22.71
N ARG A 479 -20.40 -8.25 23.26
CA ARG A 479 -21.10 -6.95 23.14
C ARG A 479 -20.27 -5.95 22.37
N GLU A 480 -20.85 -4.80 22.06
CA GLU A 480 -20.13 -3.71 21.40
C GLU A 480 -18.91 -3.27 22.22
N GLY A 481 -17.76 -3.18 21.56
CA GLY A 481 -16.47 -2.87 22.16
C GLY A 481 -15.66 -4.10 22.63
N ASP A 482 -16.27 -5.27 22.76
CA ASP A 482 -15.59 -6.47 23.22
C ASP A 482 -14.62 -7.04 22.17
N VAL A 483 -13.55 -7.65 22.66
CA VAL A 483 -12.58 -8.40 21.82
C VAL A 483 -13.12 -9.83 21.62
N PHE A 484 -13.13 -10.29 20.38
CA PHE A 484 -13.60 -11.64 20.02
C PHE A 484 -12.85 -12.21 18.81
N GLY A 485 -13.07 -13.48 18.50
CA GLY A 485 -12.48 -14.14 17.34
C GLY A 485 -11.02 -14.47 17.53
N TYR A 486 -10.15 -13.47 17.59
CA TYR A 486 -8.74 -13.64 17.87
C TYR A 486 -8.12 -12.45 18.60
N ASP A 487 -7.10 -12.72 19.40
CA ASP A 487 -6.21 -11.76 20.03
C ASP A 487 -4.82 -12.37 20.18
N TYR A 488 -3.81 -11.74 19.56
CA TYR A 488 -2.42 -12.19 19.67
C TYR A 488 -1.43 -11.04 19.47
N ARG A 489 -0.19 -11.25 19.89
CA ARG A 489 0.93 -10.33 19.66
C ARG A 489 1.98 -10.98 18.78
N ILE A 490 2.62 -10.16 17.93
CA ILE A 490 3.86 -10.52 17.23
C ILE A 490 4.98 -9.65 17.81
N ASN A 491 6.01 -10.32 18.33
CA ASN A 491 7.19 -9.67 18.90
C ASN A 491 8.38 -9.90 17.98
N LEU A 492 9.07 -8.83 17.59
CA LEU A 492 10.22 -8.84 16.70
C LEU A 492 11.41 -8.16 17.34
N ARG A 493 12.59 -8.66 17.05
CA ARG A 493 13.88 -8.04 17.38
C ARG A 493 14.77 -8.13 16.16
N ARG A 494 15.42 -7.02 15.82
CA ARG A 494 16.34 -6.93 14.69
C ARG A 494 17.62 -6.25 15.09
N ALA A 495 18.74 -6.75 14.57
CA ALA A 495 20.03 -6.10 14.61
C ALA A 495 20.65 -6.15 13.21
N ASN A 496 21.28 -5.08 12.78
CA ASN A 496 22.01 -5.07 11.51
C ASN A 496 23.30 -4.26 11.61
N ILE A 497 24.25 -4.62 10.77
CA ILE A 497 25.49 -3.90 10.53
C ILE A 497 25.74 -3.86 9.03
N TRP A 498 26.25 -2.76 8.52
CA TRP A 498 26.63 -2.63 7.13
C TRP A 498 27.84 -1.73 6.95
N ALA A 499 28.54 -1.91 5.84
CA ALA A 499 29.67 -1.10 5.45
C ALA A 499 29.66 -0.85 3.95
N ALA A 500 30.08 0.34 3.53
CA ALA A 500 30.25 0.70 2.13
C ALA A 500 31.59 1.45 1.95
N TYR A 501 32.29 1.10 0.89
CA TYR A 501 33.52 1.77 0.45
C TYR A 501 33.32 2.38 -0.93
N ASN A 502 33.64 3.63 -1.07
CA ASN A 502 33.53 4.39 -2.29
C ASN A 502 34.88 5.01 -2.65
N THR A 503 35.31 4.82 -3.90
CA THR A 503 36.56 5.39 -4.38
C THR A 503 36.47 5.89 -5.82
N THR A 504 37.18 6.96 -6.11
CA THR A 504 37.28 7.53 -7.46
C THR A 504 38.75 7.49 -7.91
N PHE A 505 39.00 6.81 -9.01
CA PHE A 505 40.33 6.75 -9.63
C PHE A 505 40.24 7.19 -11.09
N GLY A 506 40.85 8.32 -11.38
CA GLY A 506 40.71 8.95 -12.69
C GLY A 506 39.27 9.31 -13.01
N ARG A 507 38.72 8.73 -14.07
CA ARG A 507 37.35 8.86 -14.52
C ARG A 507 36.41 7.74 -14.03
N ALA A 508 36.97 6.76 -13.32
CA ALA A 508 36.21 5.66 -12.78
C ALA A 508 35.82 5.87 -11.32
N ARG A 509 34.60 5.50 -10.93
CA ARG A 509 34.14 5.48 -9.56
C ARG A 509 33.67 4.06 -9.24
N LEU A 510 34.21 3.49 -8.18
CA LEU A 510 33.83 2.19 -7.64
C LEU A 510 33.10 2.40 -6.31
N SER A 511 31.96 1.75 -6.16
CA SER A 511 31.25 1.62 -4.90
C SER A 511 31.05 0.13 -4.59
N ALA A 512 31.41 -0.31 -3.39
CA ALA A 512 31.22 -1.67 -2.92
C ALA A 512 30.73 -1.66 -1.48
N GLY A 513 29.80 -2.53 -1.13
CA GLY A 513 29.31 -2.60 0.23
C GLY A 513 28.67 -3.94 0.55
N GLY A 514 28.53 -4.20 1.85
CA GLY A 514 27.91 -5.41 2.37
C GLY A 514 27.17 -5.15 3.67
N LYS A 515 26.22 -6.01 3.98
CA LYS A 515 25.44 -6.00 5.22
C LYS A 515 25.32 -7.39 5.80
N ALA A 516 25.14 -7.45 7.12
CA ALA A 516 24.69 -8.63 7.84
C ALA A 516 23.61 -8.19 8.83
N SER A 517 22.58 -8.99 8.98
CA SER A 517 21.51 -8.74 9.94
C SER A 517 21.00 -10.03 10.58
N TYR A 518 20.35 -9.85 11.70
CA TYR A 518 19.69 -10.90 12.47
C TYR A 518 18.30 -10.44 12.82
N ILE A 519 17.32 -11.30 12.63
CA ILE A 519 15.93 -11.09 13.05
C ILE A 519 15.44 -12.29 13.85
N ALA A 520 14.70 -12.01 14.91
CA ALA A 520 13.99 -13.02 15.71
C ALA A 520 12.52 -12.62 15.83
N MET A 521 11.63 -13.60 15.67
CA MET A 521 10.18 -13.39 15.71
C MET A 521 9.47 -14.46 16.55
N GLN A 522 8.44 -14.02 17.28
CA GLN A 522 7.64 -14.86 18.16
C GLN A 522 6.19 -14.37 18.18
N ARG A 523 5.24 -15.30 18.13
CA ARG A 523 3.82 -15.03 18.39
C ARG A 523 3.50 -15.28 19.88
N ASP A 524 2.57 -14.50 20.44
CA ASP A 524 2.05 -14.66 21.80
C ASP A 524 0.51 -14.59 21.75
N GLY A 525 -0.15 -15.74 21.72
CA GLY A 525 -1.60 -15.88 21.68
C GLY A 525 -2.27 -15.54 23.01
N LYS A 526 -3.35 -14.76 22.97
CA LYS A 526 -4.11 -14.34 24.15
C LYS A 526 -5.43 -15.10 24.31
N MET A 527 -5.85 -15.85 23.28
CA MET A 527 -7.01 -16.72 23.27
C MET A 527 -6.58 -18.18 23.03
N ARG A 528 -7.25 -19.12 23.67
CA ARG A 528 -7.03 -20.57 23.50
C ARG A 528 -8.04 -21.10 22.49
N ASN A 529 -7.66 -21.15 21.23
CA ASN A 529 -8.54 -21.54 20.14
C ASN A 529 -8.86 -23.05 20.16
N GLY A 530 -10.13 -23.42 20.04
CA GLY A 530 -10.57 -24.82 20.11
C GLY A 530 -10.04 -25.71 18.99
N LEU A 531 -9.78 -25.15 17.79
CA LEU A 531 -9.13 -25.91 16.69
C LEU A 531 -7.65 -26.20 16.96
N ALA A 532 -7.01 -25.46 17.87
CA ALA A 532 -5.60 -25.58 18.21
C ALA A 532 -5.38 -25.41 19.72
N ALA A 533 -6.14 -26.11 20.54
CA ALA A 533 -6.19 -25.96 22.00
C ALA A 533 -4.83 -26.00 22.70
N GLU A 534 -3.91 -26.83 22.21
CA GLU A 534 -2.57 -27.02 22.78
C GLU A 534 -1.50 -26.09 22.15
N ASN A 535 -1.85 -25.39 21.07
CA ASN A 535 -0.87 -24.62 20.29
C ASN A 535 -1.40 -23.24 19.82
N SER A 536 -2.20 -22.57 20.65
CA SER A 536 -2.76 -21.25 20.28
C SER A 536 -2.57 -20.20 21.38
N TYR A 537 -2.56 -20.61 22.65
CA TYR A 537 -2.42 -19.76 23.82
C TYR A 537 -0.95 -19.64 24.27
N GLY A 538 -0.54 -18.43 24.66
CA GLY A 538 0.82 -18.17 25.10
C GLY A 538 1.82 -18.03 23.95
N LYS A 539 3.12 -18.13 24.28
CA LYS A 539 4.21 -17.87 23.35
C LYS A 539 4.48 -19.07 22.44
N SER A 540 4.63 -18.80 21.15
CA SER A 540 5.21 -19.75 20.20
C SER A 540 6.69 -20.01 20.47
N GLY A 541 7.29 -20.97 19.78
CA GLY A 541 8.74 -20.98 19.59
C GLY A 541 9.23 -19.67 18.98
N THR A 542 10.54 -19.43 19.04
CA THR A 542 11.17 -18.28 18.38
C THR A 542 11.78 -18.75 17.07
N ALA A 543 11.35 -18.17 15.93
CA ALA A 543 12.05 -18.32 14.67
C ALA A 543 13.08 -17.20 14.54
N SER A 544 14.29 -17.57 14.15
CA SER A 544 15.39 -16.62 13.98
C SER A 544 16.14 -16.88 12.68
N PHE A 545 16.54 -15.78 12.02
CA PHE A 545 17.23 -15.81 10.75
C PHE A 545 18.41 -14.85 10.76
N GLY A 546 19.56 -15.35 10.28
CA GLY A 546 20.66 -14.50 9.84
C GLY A 546 20.46 -14.17 8.37
N ASP A 547 20.58 -12.93 8.00
CA ASP A 547 20.51 -12.47 6.63
C ASP A 547 21.70 -11.56 6.27
N GLY A 548 21.87 -11.24 5.01
CA GLY A 548 22.95 -10.35 4.59
C GLY A 548 23.16 -10.36 3.08
N GLY A 549 24.10 -9.58 2.63
CA GLY A 549 24.39 -9.49 1.21
C GLY A 549 25.44 -8.44 0.89
N GLY A 550 25.75 -8.34 -0.39
CA GLY A 550 26.69 -7.36 -0.91
C GLY A 550 26.35 -6.88 -2.29
N LYS A 551 26.82 -5.71 -2.63
CA LYS A 551 26.70 -5.10 -3.95
C LYS A 551 27.95 -4.36 -4.35
N VAL A 552 28.14 -4.24 -5.65
CA VAL A 552 29.22 -3.48 -6.26
C VAL A 552 28.66 -2.68 -7.43
N SER A 553 29.16 -1.48 -7.64
CA SER A 553 28.89 -0.70 -8.85
C SER A 553 30.16 0.00 -9.34
N LEU A 554 30.31 0.04 -10.66
CA LEU A 554 31.37 0.74 -11.36
C LEU A 554 30.74 1.77 -12.28
N THR A 555 31.13 3.02 -12.11
CA THR A 555 30.70 4.13 -12.95
C THR A 555 31.94 4.71 -13.66
N TYR A 556 31.82 4.90 -14.98
CA TYR A 556 32.88 5.49 -15.78
C TYR A 556 32.39 6.75 -16.50
N ASP A 557 33.09 7.86 -16.29
CA ASP A 557 32.84 9.15 -16.95
C ASP A 557 33.72 9.29 -18.20
N PHE A 558 33.13 9.17 -19.37
CA PHE A 558 33.81 9.35 -20.66
C PHE A 558 34.14 10.82 -20.96
N GLY A 559 33.62 11.73 -20.15
CA GLY A 559 33.68 13.18 -20.41
C GLY A 559 32.54 13.67 -21.30
N HIS A 560 32.45 14.99 -21.46
CA HIS A 560 31.38 15.67 -22.22
C HIS A 560 29.96 15.31 -21.77
N GLY A 561 29.81 14.88 -20.51
CA GLY A 561 28.53 14.52 -19.92
C GLY A 561 28.07 13.08 -20.20
N HIS A 562 28.92 12.23 -20.74
CA HIS A 562 28.64 10.83 -20.99
C HIS A 562 29.13 9.93 -19.85
N VAL A 563 28.22 9.25 -19.19
CA VAL A 563 28.49 8.37 -18.04
C VAL A 563 27.86 7.00 -18.26
N VAL A 564 28.61 5.96 -17.98
CA VAL A 564 28.14 4.56 -17.98
C VAL A 564 28.30 4.00 -16.60
N SER A 565 27.29 3.29 -16.10
CA SER A 565 27.34 2.57 -14.83
C SER A 565 26.94 1.11 -15.01
N LEU A 566 27.62 0.23 -14.29
CA LEU A 566 27.31 -1.19 -14.19
C LEU A 566 27.24 -1.56 -12.70
N GLY A 567 26.15 -2.17 -12.29
CA GLY A 567 25.92 -2.59 -10.91
C GLY A 567 25.50 -4.05 -10.82
N GLY A 568 25.85 -4.70 -9.72
CA GLY A 568 25.42 -6.05 -9.39
C GLY A 568 25.40 -6.30 -7.90
N GLY A 569 24.51 -7.16 -7.43
CA GLY A 569 24.38 -7.49 -6.03
C GLY A 569 23.71 -8.83 -5.79
N TYR A 570 24.04 -9.43 -4.65
CA TYR A 570 23.39 -10.63 -4.14
C TYR A 570 23.02 -10.43 -2.68
N GLU A 571 21.81 -10.80 -2.32
CA GLU A 571 21.25 -10.58 -1.00
C GLU A 571 20.45 -11.80 -0.53
N LEU A 572 20.69 -12.22 0.71
CA LEU A 572 19.79 -13.09 1.47
C LEU A 572 18.89 -12.20 2.31
N ARG A 573 17.60 -12.43 2.28
CA ARG A 573 16.61 -11.67 3.05
C ARG A 573 15.78 -12.60 3.91
N ALA A 574 15.70 -12.31 5.19
CA ALA A 574 14.86 -13.06 6.12
C ALA A 574 13.37 -12.95 5.73
N PRO A 575 12.57 -14.00 5.96
CA PRO A 575 11.12 -13.93 5.79
C PRO A 575 10.52 -12.81 6.62
N GLN A 576 9.48 -12.17 6.10
CA GLN A 576 8.71 -11.19 6.86
C GLN A 576 7.83 -11.87 7.90
N ALA A 577 7.65 -11.28 9.08
CA ALA A 577 6.78 -11.88 10.11
C ALA A 577 5.32 -11.98 9.65
N SER A 578 4.88 -11.10 8.76
CA SER A 578 3.54 -11.15 8.13
C SER A 578 3.30 -12.39 7.26
N THR A 579 4.36 -13.08 6.82
CA THR A 579 4.30 -14.29 6.00
C THR A 579 4.88 -15.53 6.68
N ALA A 580 5.44 -15.37 7.87
CA ALA A 580 6.14 -16.44 8.57
C ALA A 580 5.22 -17.37 9.37
N PHE A 581 4.04 -16.91 9.79
CA PHE A 581 3.08 -17.71 10.55
C PHE A 581 2.00 -18.24 9.61
N ALA A 582 1.73 -19.55 9.70
CA ALA A 582 0.82 -20.23 8.77
C ALA A 582 -0.64 -19.80 8.97
N ALA A 583 -1.12 -19.75 10.20
CA ALA A 583 -2.49 -19.36 10.55
C ALA A 583 -2.50 -18.53 11.85
N PRO A 584 -1.98 -17.30 11.86
CA PRO A 584 -1.73 -16.56 13.09
C PRO A 584 -2.99 -16.17 13.87
N GLU A 585 -4.16 -16.14 13.24
CA GLU A 585 -5.45 -15.92 13.91
C GLU A 585 -5.91 -17.16 14.71
N VAL A 586 -5.35 -18.37 14.43
CA VAL A 586 -5.77 -19.64 15.00
C VAL A 586 -4.70 -20.28 15.89
N ASN A 587 -3.44 -20.33 15.43
CA ASN A 587 -2.38 -21.10 16.10
C ASN A 587 -1.00 -20.43 16.06
N ASN A 588 -0.03 -21.08 16.70
CA ASN A 588 1.36 -20.64 16.81
C ASN A 588 2.28 -21.23 15.72
N ASP A 589 1.73 -21.92 14.71
CA ASP A 589 2.53 -22.62 13.71
C ASP A 589 3.25 -21.66 12.78
N PHE A 590 4.53 -21.90 12.55
CA PHE A 590 5.27 -21.30 11.46
C PHE A 590 4.95 -21.99 10.12
N VAL A 591 5.14 -21.26 9.04
CA VAL A 591 5.11 -21.84 7.70
C VAL A 591 6.19 -22.94 7.60
N THR A 592 5.83 -24.08 7.01
CA THR A 592 6.79 -25.17 6.77
C THR A 592 7.82 -24.71 5.73
N ASP A 593 9.06 -25.15 5.87
CA ASP A 593 10.16 -24.82 4.96
C ASP A 593 10.38 -23.32 4.76
N LEU A 594 10.29 -22.58 5.87
CA LEU A 594 10.53 -21.14 5.90
C LEU A 594 12.03 -20.85 5.76
N HIS A 595 12.42 -20.24 4.64
CA HIS A 595 13.80 -19.94 4.29
C HIS A 595 14.00 -18.46 3.97
N ASN A 596 15.27 -18.02 3.98
CA ASN A 596 15.63 -16.72 3.44
C ASN A 596 15.39 -16.69 1.92
N GLU A 597 14.77 -15.63 1.44
CA GLU A 597 14.72 -15.37 0.00
C GLU A 597 16.10 -14.97 -0.51
N LYS A 598 16.45 -15.43 -1.71
CA LYS A 598 17.72 -15.16 -2.39
C LYS A 598 17.47 -14.21 -3.54
N VAL A 599 18.10 -13.06 -3.51
CA VAL A 599 17.92 -11.99 -4.49
C VAL A 599 19.23 -11.74 -5.23
N LEU A 600 19.23 -11.97 -6.53
CA LEU A 600 20.31 -11.57 -7.45
C LEU A 600 19.82 -10.38 -8.26
N SER A 601 20.56 -9.29 -8.33
CA SER A 601 20.21 -8.11 -9.10
C SER A 601 21.39 -7.56 -9.89
N SER A 602 21.13 -7.03 -11.07
CA SER A 602 22.11 -6.35 -11.91
C SER A 602 21.48 -5.21 -12.70
N GLU A 603 22.28 -4.22 -13.02
CA GLU A 603 21.85 -3.03 -13.77
C GLU A 603 22.97 -2.49 -14.62
N PHE A 604 22.63 -2.13 -15.85
CA PHE A 604 23.45 -1.29 -16.73
C PHE A 604 22.73 0.04 -16.92
N SER A 605 23.43 1.16 -16.80
CA SER A 605 22.87 2.47 -17.12
C SER A 605 23.83 3.33 -17.94
N TYR A 606 23.27 4.10 -18.84
CA TYR A 606 23.94 5.11 -19.63
C TYR A 606 23.24 6.44 -19.48
N GLN A 607 24.01 7.46 -19.21
CA GLN A 607 23.53 8.85 -19.10
C GLN A 607 24.34 9.75 -20.05
N ALA A 608 23.64 10.61 -20.77
CA ALA A 608 24.25 11.67 -21.57
C ALA A 608 23.64 13.01 -21.16
N LYS A 609 24.43 13.89 -20.58
CA LYS A 609 24.00 15.21 -20.13
C LYS A 609 24.76 16.30 -20.87
N THR A 610 24.12 16.89 -21.87
CA THR A 610 24.65 17.98 -22.68
C THR A 610 23.87 19.27 -22.43
N PRO A 611 24.27 20.43 -22.91
CA PRO A 611 23.50 21.68 -22.76
C PRO A 611 22.09 21.62 -23.34
N LEU A 612 21.85 20.81 -24.39
CA LEU A 612 20.56 20.69 -25.08
C LEU A 612 19.78 19.44 -24.66
N ILE A 613 20.45 18.34 -24.38
CA ILE A 613 19.82 17.04 -24.19
C ILE A 613 20.31 16.44 -22.86
N ASP A 614 19.36 16.03 -22.03
CA ASP A 614 19.59 15.11 -20.90
C ASP A 614 18.91 13.80 -21.26
N PHE A 615 19.68 12.72 -21.34
CA PHE A 615 19.20 11.39 -21.72
C PHE A 615 19.68 10.37 -20.71
N ASN A 616 18.81 9.43 -20.39
CA ASN A 616 19.08 8.30 -19.49
C ASN A 616 18.48 7.03 -20.09
N LEU A 617 19.27 5.96 -20.05
CA LEU A 617 18.84 4.61 -20.45
C LEU A 617 19.34 3.63 -19.38
N SER A 618 18.45 2.80 -18.86
CA SER A 618 18.80 1.74 -17.92
C SER A 618 18.20 0.40 -18.38
N ALA A 619 18.97 -0.67 -18.23
CA ALA A 619 18.50 -2.04 -18.38
C ALA A 619 18.81 -2.80 -17.10
N TYR A 620 17.87 -3.58 -16.59
CA TYR A 620 18.01 -4.27 -15.31
C TYR A 620 17.50 -5.71 -15.40
N TYR A 621 18.06 -6.55 -14.53
CA TYR A 621 17.63 -7.91 -14.28
C TYR A 621 17.67 -8.22 -12.79
N THR A 622 16.60 -8.79 -12.26
CA THR A 622 16.53 -9.26 -10.87
C THR A 622 15.87 -10.63 -10.82
N ARG A 623 16.48 -11.56 -10.10
CA ARG A 623 15.96 -12.89 -9.81
C ARG A 623 15.75 -13.05 -8.31
N ILE A 624 14.55 -13.49 -7.92
CA ILE A 624 14.22 -13.84 -6.54
C ILE A 624 13.94 -15.33 -6.50
N ASN A 625 14.55 -16.05 -5.56
CA ASN A 625 14.28 -17.46 -5.30
C ASN A 625 13.92 -17.66 -3.84
N ASP A 626 13.21 -18.73 -3.54
CA ASP A 626 12.83 -19.21 -2.20
C ASP A 626 12.01 -18.18 -1.40
N ALA A 627 11.24 -17.32 -2.07
CA ALA A 627 10.34 -16.39 -1.39
C ALA A 627 9.12 -17.13 -0.82
N THR A 628 8.58 -16.57 0.27
CA THR A 628 7.35 -17.02 0.91
C THR A 628 6.29 -15.96 0.77
N GLU A 629 5.08 -16.35 0.37
CA GLU A 629 3.89 -15.49 0.30
C GLU A 629 2.78 -16.07 1.15
N TRP A 630 1.88 -15.21 1.61
CA TRP A 630 0.77 -15.60 2.46
C TRP A 630 -0.51 -14.89 2.04
N GLN A 631 -1.62 -15.64 2.03
CA GLN A 631 -2.95 -15.14 1.66
C GLN A 631 -4.01 -15.80 2.53
N ASN A 632 -5.19 -15.18 2.62
CA ASN A 632 -6.37 -15.81 3.18
C ASN A 632 -7.59 -15.53 2.28
N TYR A 633 -8.41 -16.52 2.03
CA TYR A 633 -9.62 -16.41 1.23
C TYR A 633 -10.58 -17.58 1.51
N TYR A 634 -11.82 -17.43 1.06
CA TYR A 634 -12.81 -18.51 1.09
C TYR A 634 -12.59 -19.44 -0.11
N PHE A 635 -12.35 -20.72 0.14
CA PHE A 635 -12.14 -21.75 -0.86
C PHE A 635 -13.39 -22.64 -0.96
N ASP A 636 -14.14 -22.50 -2.05
CA ASP A 636 -15.43 -23.16 -2.24
C ASP A 636 -15.34 -24.70 -2.27
N ASP A 637 -14.26 -25.27 -2.83
CA ASP A 637 -14.09 -26.71 -2.96
C ASP A 637 -14.12 -27.45 -1.61
N VAL A 638 -13.71 -26.75 -0.58
CA VAL A 638 -13.67 -27.29 0.80
C VAL A 638 -14.65 -26.54 1.72
N ASN A 639 -15.50 -25.68 1.18
CA ASN A 639 -16.46 -24.86 1.91
C ASN A 639 -15.89 -24.17 3.15
N SER A 640 -14.65 -23.74 3.08
CA SER A 640 -13.91 -23.22 4.23
C SER A 640 -13.19 -21.92 3.90
N PHE A 641 -13.12 -21.03 4.87
CA PHE A 641 -12.13 -19.99 4.86
C PHE A 641 -10.75 -20.62 5.09
N THR A 642 -9.75 -20.24 4.31
CA THR A 642 -8.42 -20.87 4.34
C THR A 642 -7.32 -19.85 4.57
N TYR A 643 -6.28 -20.28 5.29
CA TYR A 643 -5.01 -19.57 5.46
C TYR A 643 -3.97 -20.28 4.62
N VAL A 644 -3.45 -19.59 3.60
CA VAL A 644 -2.61 -20.22 2.56
C VAL A 644 -1.21 -19.64 2.60
N SER A 645 -0.21 -20.50 2.72
CA SER A 645 1.20 -20.18 2.56
C SER A 645 1.71 -20.75 1.24
N LEU A 646 2.31 -19.89 0.41
CA LEU A 646 3.01 -20.28 -0.81
C LEU A 646 4.51 -20.27 -0.52
N THR A 647 5.18 -21.38 -0.79
CA THR A 647 6.63 -21.55 -0.59
C THR A 647 7.32 -21.89 -1.90
N ASN A 648 8.65 -21.85 -1.90
CA ASN A 648 9.46 -22.07 -3.12
C ASN A 648 9.09 -21.12 -4.26
N VAL A 649 8.68 -19.89 -3.92
CA VAL A 649 8.30 -18.89 -4.93
C VAL A 649 9.54 -18.33 -5.60
N LYS A 650 9.57 -18.39 -6.97
CA LYS A 650 10.66 -17.84 -7.77
C LYS A 650 10.10 -16.82 -8.75
N LYS A 651 10.76 -15.67 -8.81
CA LYS A 651 10.32 -14.54 -9.67
C LYS A 651 11.48 -13.94 -10.44
N GLU A 652 11.16 -13.40 -11.60
CA GLU A 652 12.07 -12.61 -12.43
C GLU A 652 11.48 -11.25 -12.73
N TYR A 653 12.35 -10.24 -12.66
CA TYR A 653 12.05 -8.86 -13.02
C TYR A 653 13.13 -8.36 -13.96
N TYR A 654 12.75 -7.90 -15.14
CA TYR A 654 13.70 -7.32 -16.10
C TYR A 654 12.99 -6.31 -17.00
N GLY A 655 13.76 -5.38 -17.52
CA GLY A 655 13.19 -4.36 -18.38
C GLY A 655 14.19 -3.30 -18.80
N VAL A 656 13.68 -2.37 -19.58
CA VAL A 656 14.39 -1.20 -20.05
C VAL A 656 13.61 0.05 -19.65
N GLU A 657 14.33 1.03 -19.12
CA GLU A 657 13.85 2.33 -18.70
C GLU A 657 14.60 3.39 -19.51
N ALA A 658 13.88 4.34 -20.11
CA ALA A 658 14.49 5.43 -20.84
C ALA A 658 13.82 6.77 -20.50
N ALA A 659 14.61 7.83 -20.49
CA ALA A 659 14.12 9.20 -20.36
C ALA A 659 14.97 10.15 -21.20
N MET A 660 14.32 11.15 -21.77
CA MET A 660 14.95 12.20 -22.56
C MET A 660 14.29 13.54 -22.24
N LYS A 661 15.11 14.54 -21.99
CA LYS A 661 14.70 15.93 -21.90
C LYS A 661 15.49 16.72 -22.95
N VAL A 662 14.78 17.43 -23.83
CA VAL A 662 15.36 18.30 -24.86
C VAL A 662 14.97 19.72 -24.57
N LYS A 663 15.95 20.59 -24.38
CA LYS A 663 15.74 22.05 -24.25
C LYS A 663 15.55 22.64 -25.64
N ILE A 664 14.31 22.95 -25.98
CA ILE A 664 13.99 23.62 -27.27
C ILE A 664 14.50 25.06 -27.25
N ASN A 665 14.31 25.73 -26.13
CA ASN A 665 14.88 27.05 -25.82
C ASN A 665 14.95 27.26 -24.31
N SER A 666 15.27 28.48 -23.84
CA SER A 666 15.39 28.79 -22.42
C SER A 666 14.08 28.69 -21.62
N ALA A 667 12.93 28.65 -22.28
CA ALA A 667 11.62 28.61 -21.65
C ALA A 667 10.84 27.31 -21.92
N LEU A 668 11.23 26.51 -22.91
CA LEU A 668 10.46 25.35 -23.39
C LEU A 668 11.32 24.10 -23.46
N ASP A 669 10.90 23.08 -22.73
CA ASP A 669 11.47 21.72 -22.74
C ASP A 669 10.48 20.73 -23.39
N PHE A 670 11.00 19.79 -24.17
CA PHE A 670 10.32 18.55 -24.52
C PHE A 670 10.84 17.44 -23.62
N ARG A 671 9.94 16.60 -23.10
CA ARG A 671 10.28 15.46 -22.26
C ARG A 671 9.59 14.20 -22.75
N ALA A 672 10.32 13.10 -22.80
CA ALA A 672 9.76 11.78 -23.08
C ALA A 672 10.42 10.76 -22.16
N PHE A 673 9.65 9.86 -21.58
CA PHE A 673 10.18 8.77 -20.75
C PHE A 673 9.22 7.59 -20.74
N GLY A 674 9.76 6.42 -20.41
CA GLY A 674 8.95 5.23 -20.36
C GLY A 674 9.73 4.00 -19.94
N THR A 675 8.99 2.94 -19.72
CA THR A 675 9.49 1.61 -19.39
C THR A 675 8.72 0.53 -20.15
N ILE A 676 9.44 -0.51 -20.51
CA ILE A 676 8.92 -1.80 -20.93
C ILE A 676 9.58 -2.84 -20.02
N SER A 677 8.77 -3.53 -19.23
CA SER A 677 9.25 -4.45 -18.21
C SER A 677 8.49 -5.77 -18.22
N GLU A 678 9.08 -6.78 -17.61
CA GLU A 678 8.47 -8.05 -17.27
C GLU A 678 8.73 -8.34 -15.80
N ALA A 679 7.71 -8.79 -15.09
CA ALA A 679 7.76 -9.19 -13.69
C ALA A 679 6.87 -10.42 -13.51
N LYS A 680 7.47 -11.61 -13.39
CA LYS A 680 6.72 -12.88 -13.46
C LYS A 680 7.24 -13.94 -12.50
N TYR A 681 6.33 -14.86 -12.16
CA TYR A 681 6.67 -16.14 -11.55
C TYR A 681 7.29 -17.04 -12.60
N VAL A 682 8.33 -17.80 -12.24
CA VAL A 682 9.08 -18.62 -13.17
C VAL A 682 9.09 -20.09 -12.79
N ASN A 683 8.30 -20.46 -11.80
CA ASN A 683 8.04 -21.84 -11.41
C ASN A 683 6.63 -21.99 -10.86
N ASP A 684 6.19 -23.22 -10.77
CA ASP A 684 5.02 -23.59 -9.99
C ASP A 684 5.39 -23.68 -8.51
N CYS A 685 4.56 -23.09 -7.66
CA CYS A 685 4.80 -22.98 -6.22
C CYS A 685 4.21 -24.19 -5.46
N ASP A 686 4.66 -24.34 -4.22
CA ASP A 686 4.05 -25.26 -3.25
C ASP A 686 3.13 -24.47 -2.33
N ALA A 687 1.91 -24.97 -2.09
CA ALA A 687 0.96 -24.37 -1.17
C ALA A 687 0.66 -25.29 0.00
N ARG A 688 0.62 -24.72 1.20
CA ARG A 688 0.05 -25.34 2.39
C ARG A 688 -1.07 -24.46 2.90
N TYR A 689 -2.26 -25.01 3.04
CA TYR A 689 -3.40 -24.25 3.52
C TYR A 689 -4.10 -24.93 4.69
N MET A 690 -4.59 -24.13 5.65
CA MET A 690 -5.35 -24.59 6.79
C MET A 690 -6.82 -24.25 6.61
N LEU A 691 -7.70 -25.22 6.88
CA LEU A 691 -9.14 -25.04 6.86
C LEU A 691 -9.62 -24.42 8.18
N SER A 692 -10.38 -23.32 8.10
CA SER A 692 -10.98 -22.71 9.30
C SER A 692 -12.16 -23.52 9.88
N THR A 693 -12.69 -24.49 9.12
CA THR A 693 -13.74 -25.41 9.59
C THR A 693 -13.21 -26.49 10.50
N SER A 694 -12.02 -27.03 10.23
CA SER A 694 -11.47 -28.20 10.93
C SER A 694 -10.11 -27.99 11.59
N GLY A 695 -9.40 -26.92 11.24
CA GLY A 695 -8.01 -26.70 11.68
C GLY A 695 -7.00 -27.63 10.99
N VAL A 696 -7.43 -28.39 9.98
CA VAL A 696 -6.56 -29.34 9.26
C VAL A 696 -5.76 -28.65 8.19
N TYR A 697 -4.48 -29.01 8.07
CA TYR A 697 -3.61 -28.55 7.01
C TYR A 697 -3.62 -29.51 5.82
N ASN A 698 -3.68 -28.93 4.64
CA ASN A 698 -3.53 -29.62 3.37
C ASN A 698 -2.37 -29.04 2.57
N THR A 699 -1.77 -29.84 1.69
CA THR A 699 -0.72 -29.40 0.78
C THR A 699 -1.13 -29.66 -0.65
N THR A 700 -0.77 -28.76 -1.54
CA THR A 700 -1.03 -28.88 -2.99
C THR A 700 0.03 -28.14 -3.77
N LYS A 701 0.18 -28.51 -5.03
CA LYS A 701 0.95 -27.73 -6.00
C LYS A 701 0.07 -26.65 -6.61
N VAL A 702 0.66 -25.49 -6.88
CA VAL A 702 0.02 -24.36 -7.54
C VAL A 702 0.71 -24.15 -8.89
N TYR A 703 -0.05 -24.30 -9.96
CA TYR A 703 0.47 -24.13 -11.32
C TYR A 703 0.37 -22.67 -11.74
N ASN A 704 1.34 -21.87 -11.28
CA ASN A 704 1.37 -20.41 -11.44
C ASN A 704 2.59 -19.89 -12.21
N SER A 705 3.35 -20.78 -12.83
CA SER A 705 4.45 -20.38 -13.71
C SER A 705 3.95 -19.47 -14.83
N GLY A 706 4.65 -18.36 -15.09
CA GLY A 706 4.25 -17.36 -16.08
C GLY A 706 3.27 -16.29 -15.59
N MET A 707 2.65 -16.44 -14.39
CA MET A 707 1.84 -15.37 -13.79
C MET A 707 2.69 -14.14 -13.49
N ARG A 708 2.10 -12.97 -13.59
CA ARG A 708 2.80 -11.68 -13.47
C ARG A 708 2.42 -10.94 -12.20
N GLU A 709 3.29 -10.03 -11.82
CA GLU A 709 2.98 -9.04 -10.77
C GLU A 709 1.75 -8.22 -11.17
N ASN A 710 0.91 -7.91 -10.19
CA ASN A 710 -0.39 -7.31 -10.37
C ASN A 710 -0.42 -5.82 -10.00
N GLY A 711 -1.47 -5.11 -10.44
CA GLY A 711 -1.83 -3.78 -9.96
C GLY A 711 -0.82 -2.68 -10.31
N THR A 712 -0.02 -2.88 -11.34
CA THR A 712 0.90 -1.88 -11.89
C THR A 712 1.06 -2.09 -13.39
N PRO A 713 1.12 -1.04 -14.23
CA PRO A 713 1.41 -1.21 -15.64
C PRO A 713 2.87 -1.67 -15.84
N LEU A 714 3.06 -2.76 -16.57
CA LEU A 714 4.39 -3.25 -16.96
C LEU A 714 4.94 -2.51 -18.19
N THR A 715 4.09 -1.78 -18.89
CA THR A 715 4.46 -0.86 -19.95
C THR A 715 3.82 0.50 -19.65
N ALA A 716 4.65 1.54 -19.53
CA ALA A 716 4.20 2.89 -19.29
C ALA A 716 5.10 3.88 -20.02
N THR A 717 4.51 4.81 -20.76
CA THR A 717 5.24 5.84 -21.49
C THR A 717 4.59 7.20 -21.29
N SER A 718 5.38 8.25 -21.32
CA SER A 718 4.93 9.64 -21.23
C SER A 718 5.72 10.49 -22.19
N MET A 719 5.04 11.43 -22.85
CA MET A 719 5.67 12.47 -23.63
C MET A 719 4.92 13.79 -23.47
N GLY A 720 5.65 14.89 -23.48
CA GLY A 720 5.01 16.18 -23.32
C GLY A 720 5.97 17.35 -23.38
N ILE A 721 5.40 18.50 -23.17
CA ILE A 721 6.08 19.80 -23.19
C ILE A 721 5.91 20.51 -21.84
N ALA A 722 6.97 21.16 -21.41
CA ALA A 722 7.00 21.98 -20.20
C ALA A 722 7.52 23.39 -20.54
N TYR A 723 6.71 24.41 -20.22
CA TYR A 723 7.04 25.81 -20.44
C TYR A 723 7.24 26.53 -19.10
N HIS A 724 8.37 27.22 -18.97
CA HIS A 724 8.73 27.95 -17.76
C HIS A 724 9.31 29.33 -18.14
N SER A 725 8.57 30.41 -17.96
CA SER A 725 9.05 31.77 -18.19
C SER A 725 8.24 32.77 -17.42
N GLY A 726 8.91 33.81 -16.92
CA GLY A 726 8.27 34.98 -16.29
C GLY A 726 7.37 34.63 -15.11
N GLY A 727 7.69 33.53 -14.36
CA GLY A 727 6.87 33.00 -13.26
C GLY A 727 5.67 32.18 -13.72
N TRP A 728 5.47 31.97 -15.01
CA TRP A 728 4.52 30.99 -15.55
C TRP A 728 5.18 29.62 -15.64
N PHE A 729 4.41 28.57 -15.38
CA PHE A 729 4.73 27.20 -15.74
C PHE A 729 3.49 26.53 -16.33
N ILE A 730 3.68 25.84 -17.46
CA ILE A 730 2.61 25.17 -18.19
C ILE A 730 3.16 23.81 -18.62
N ASP A 731 2.50 22.74 -18.23
CA ASP A 731 2.85 21.37 -18.60
C ASP A 731 1.68 20.72 -19.34
N LEU A 732 1.99 19.98 -20.39
CA LEU A 732 1.04 19.12 -21.11
C LEU A 732 1.72 17.81 -21.44
N PHE A 733 1.16 16.69 -20.92
CA PHE A 733 1.74 15.36 -21.07
C PHE A 733 0.70 14.35 -21.49
N ALA A 734 1.04 13.56 -22.50
CA ALA A 734 0.30 12.38 -22.89
C ALA A 734 0.97 11.12 -22.33
N ASN A 735 0.23 10.34 -21.55
CA ASN A 735 0.69 9.12 -20.91
C ASN A 735 -0.05 7.94 -21.51
N TRP A 736 0.66 6.84 -21.74
CA TRP A 736 0.08 5.59 -22.22
C TRP A 736 0.49 4.44 -21.33
N TYR A 737 -0.47 3.57 -20.99
CA TYR A 737 -0.30 2.45 -20.07
C TYR A 737 -0.85 1.17 -20.67
N ASP A 738 -0.16 0.07 -20.43
CA ASP A 738 -0.58 -1.26 -20.88
C ASP A 738 -0.02 -2.36 -19.97
N ARG A 739 -0.47 -3.60 -20.20
CA ARG A 739 -0.02 -4.80 -19.52
C ARG A 739 -0.22 -4.71 -18.01
N ILE A 740 -1.45 -4.35 -17.61
CA ILE A 740 -1.90 -4.26 -16.22
C ILE A 740 -2.57 -5.59 -15.87
N TYR A 741 -1.91 -6.42 -15.05
CA TYR A 741 -2.43 -7.72 -14.66
C TYR A 741 -3.19 -7.62 -13.33
N LEU A 742 -4.25 -8.43 -13.20
CA LEU A 742 -5.01 -8.57 -11.95
C LEU A 742 -4.28 -9.53 -11.00
N SER A 743 -4.57 -9.45 -9.71
CA SER A 743 -4.08 -10.43 -8.75
C SER A 743 -4.69 -11.79 -9.08
N TRP A 744 -3.85 -12.76 -9.31
CA TRP A 744 -4.28 -14.12 -9.61
C TRP A 744 -4.66 -14.89 -8.34
N SER A 745 -5.62 -15.82 -8.46
CA SER A 745 -6.08 -16.66 -7.36
C SER A 745 -5.35 -18.00 -7.34
N PRO A 746 -4.66 -18.38 -6.24
CA PRO A 746 -4.04 -19.70 -6.13
C PRO A 746 -5.05 -20.83 -6.23
N SER A 747 -6.26 -20.68 -5.67
CA SER A 747 -7.29 -21.73 -5.65
C SER A 747 -7.72 -22.19 -7.05
N LEU A 748 -7.70 -21.29 -8.04
CA LEU A 748 -8.01 -21.65 -9.44
C LEU A 748 -6.91 -22.49 -10.09
N ARG A 749 -5.72 -22.54 -9.49
CA ARG A 749 -4.50 -23.16 -10.02
C ARG A 749 -3.97 -24.28 -9.12
N TYR A 750 -4.75 -24.68 -8.09
CA TYR A 750 -4.43 -25.87 -7.31
C TYR A 750 -4.51 -27.13 -8.16
N GLU A 751 -3.60 -28.05 -7.92
CA GLU A 751 -3.60 -29.34 -8.59
C GLU A 751 -4.96 -30.05 -8.50
N SER A 752 -5.58 -30.01 -7.31
CA SER A 752 -6.93 -30.56 -7.09
C SER A 752 -7.99 -29.90 -7.95
N SER A 753 -7.99 -28.56 -7.98
CA SER A 753 -8.96 -27.79 -8.77
C SER A 753 -8.80 -28.00 -10.28
N LEU A 754 -7.57 -28.11 -10.77
CA LEU A 754 -7.29 -28.38 -12.18
C LEU A 754 -7.66 -29.82 -12.57
N LYS A 755 -7.36 -30.81 -11.72
CA LYS A 755 -7.79 -32.21 -11.93
C LYS A 755 -9.30 -32.33 -12.05
N THR A 756 -10.02 -31.69 -11.15
CA THR A 756 -11.48 -31.67 -11.17
C THR A 756 -12.07 -31.08 -12.44
N GLN A 757 -11.43 -30.06 -12.98
CA GLN A 757 -11.87 -29.41 -14.21
C GLN A 757 -11.40 -30.17 -15.48
N GLY A 758 -10.66 -31.28 -15.33
CA GLY A 758 -10.09 -32.01 -16.47
C GLY A 758 -8.96 -31.27 -17.19
N LEU A 759 -8.33 -30.31 -16.50
CA LEU A 759 -7.23 -29.49 -17.04
C LEU A 759 -5.84 -30.10 -16.76
N ILE A 760 -5.78 -31.25 -16.10
CA ILE A 760 -4.58 -32.08 -15.96
C ILE A 760 -4.84 -33.40 -16.67
N ASN A 761 -4.09 -33.64 -17.75
CA ASN A 761 -4.24 -34.81 -18.61
C ASN A 761 -2.89 -35.53 -18.80
N THR A 762 -2.95 -36.80 -19.16
CA THR A 762 -1.76 -37.54 -19.57
C THR A 762 -1.66 -37.45 -21.10
N GLY A 763 -0.55 -36.94 -21.57
CA GLY A 763 -0.22 -36.90 -23.02
C GLY A 763 1.08 -37.64 -23.32
N VAL A 764 1.51 -37.57 -24.56
CA VAL A 764 2.78 -38.15 -25.03
C VAL A 764 3.61 -36.99 -25.59
N ASP A 765 4.87 -36.89 -25.18
CA ASP A 765 5.79 -35.88 -25.70
C ASP A 765 6.33 -36.23 -27.10
N GLU A 766 7.18 -35.38 -27.66
CA GLU A 766 7.81 -35.57 -28.97
C GLU A 766 8.69 -36.83 -29.06
N ASN A 767 9.12 -37.37 -27.91
CA ASN A 767 9.94 -38.57 -27.82
C ASN A 767 9.10 -39.86 -27.61
N GLY A 768 7.78 -39.73 -27.43
CA GLY A 768 6.88 -40.83 -27.14
C GLY A 768 6.72 -41.18 -25.65
N ASP A 769 7.28 -40.35 -24.74
CA ASP A 769 7.19 -40.56 -23.31
C ASP A 769 5.87 -39.99 -22.76
N LEU A 770 5.30 -40.68 -21.77
CA LEU A 770 4.10 -40.20 -21.07
C LEU A 770 4.45 -38.99 -20.23
N VAL A 771 3.79 -37.88 -20.54
CA VAL A 771 3.96 -36.60 -19.79
C VAL A 771 2.62 -36.11 -19.23
N THR A 772 2.68 -35.43 -18.12
CA THR A 772 1.50 -34.74 -17.55
C THR A 772 1.38 -33.38 -18.23
N ILE A 773 0.29 -33.17 -18.96
CA ILE A 773 -0.06 -31.89 -19.56
C ILE A 773 -0.97 -31.15 -18.59
N VAL A 774 -0.58 -29.93 -18.27
CA VAL A 774 -1.35 -29.05 -17.35
C VAL A 774 -1.77 -27.81 -18.10
N GLU A 775 -3.07 -27.58 -18.18
CA GLU A 775 -3.67 -26.35 -18.72
C GLU A 775 -4.08 -25.45 -17.54
N SER A 776 -3.16 -24.59 -17.09
CA SER A 776 -3.46 -23.60 -16.06
C SER A 776 -4.18 -22.40 -16.67
N PRO A 777 -5.26 -21.88 -16.04
CA PRO A 777 -5.95 -20.68 -16.52
C PRO A 777 -5.01 -19.48 -16.62
N ASP A 778 -5.11 -18.74 -17.71
CA ASP A 778 -4.37 -17.51 -17.94
C ASP A 778 -4.71 -16.46 -16.86
N GLN A 779 -3.75 -15.62 -16.52
CA GLN A 779 -3.99 -14.48 -15.63
C GLN A 779 -4.77 -13.39 -16.35
N LEU A 780 -5.82 -12.88 -15.70
CA LEU A 780 -6.65 -11.83 -16.27
C LEU A 780 -5.93 -10.47 -16.31
N LYS A 781 -6.26 -9.68 -17.32
CA LYS A 781 -5.73 -8.34 -17.55
C LYS A 781 -6.79 -7.27 -17.37
N GLY A 782 -6.36 -6.09 -16.90
CA GLY A 782 -7.14 -4.86 -16.99
C GLY A 782 -6.86 -4.09 -18.28
N HIS A 783 -7.77 -3.24 -18.67
CA HIS A 783 -7.59 -2.34 -19.81
C HIS A 783 -6.59 -1.24 -19.48
N GLY A 784 -5.64 -1.01 -20.36
CA GLY A 784 -4.78 0.17 -20.39
C GLY A 784 -5.40 1.32 -21.18
N GLY A 785 -4.59 2.27 -21.60
CA GLY A 785 -5.05 3.35 -22.47
C GLY A 785 -4.26 4.65 -22.34
N TRP A 786 -4.79 5.67 -22.97
CA TRP A 786 -4.22 7.02 -22.95
C TRP A 786 -4.82 7.90 -21.86
N MET A 787 -3.95 8.67 -21.21
CA MET A 787 -4.30 9.70 -20.25
C MET A 787 -3.57 10.99 -20.63
N LEU A 788 -4.28 12.10 -20.72
CA LEU A 788 -3.71 13.43 -20.97
C LEU A 788 -3.75 14.26 -19.70
N ASP A 789 -2.61 14.75 -19.26
CA ASP A 789 -2.47 15.58 -18.06
C ASP A 789 -2.00 16.98 -18.44
N ALA A 790 -2.59 18.00 -17.83
CA ALA A 790 -2.20 19.37 -18.02
C ALA A 790 -2.09 20.12 -16.70
N SER A 791 -1.15 21.05 -16.60
CA SER A 791 -1.08 21.99 -15.49
C SER A 791 -0.71 23.38 -15.98
N ILE A 792 -1.25 24.39 -15.31
CA ILE A 792 -0.89 25.78 -15.50
C ILE A 792 -0.75 26.44 -14.15
N GLY A 793 0.32 27.19 -13.97
CA GLY A 793 0.53 27.94 -12.75
C GLY A 793 1.27 29.25 -12.94
N LYS A 794 1.12 30.11 -11.96
CA LYS A 794 1.75 31.43 -11.91
C LYS A 794 2.30 31.71 -10.53
N SER A 795 3.57 32.06 -10.47
CA SER A 795 4.21 32.63 -9.28
C SER A 795 4.28 34.15 -9.41
N ILE A 796 3.75 34.84 -8.42
CA ILE A 796 3.69 36.31 -8.33
C ILE A 796 4.55 36.72 -7.13
N TYR A 797 5.60 37.46 -7.40
CA TYR A 797 6.47 37.97 -6.33
C TYR A 797 5.92 39.33 -5.83
N LEU A 798 5.69 39.37 -4.53
CA LEU A 798 5.17 40.51 -3.80
C LEU A 798 6.30 41.20 -3.00
N LYS A 799 6.07 42.43 -2.54
CA LYS A 799 7.06 43.10 -1.68
C LYS A 799 7.41 42.36 -0.41
N LYS A 800 6.48 41.59 0.14
CA LYS A 800 6.65 40.76 1.33
C LYS A 800 6.14 39.33 1.03
N GLY A 801 6.94 38.53 0.28
CA GLY A 801 6.61 37.15 0.01
C GLY A 801 6.24 36.86 -1.44
N SER A 802 5.65 35.70 -1.69
CA SER A 802 5.23 35.24 -3.01
C SER A 802 3.89 34.52 -2.96
N LEU A 803 3.08 34.73 -3.98
CA LEU A 803 1.81 34.04 -4.19
C LEU A 803 1.97 33.12 -5.39
N SER A 804 1.71 31.82 -5.19
CA SER A 804 1.67 30.83 -6.27
C SER A 804 0.26 30.29 -6.42
N ILE A 805 -0.24 30.30 -7.65
CA ILE A 805 -1.54 29.74 -8.02
C ILE A 805 -1.27 28.65 -9.06
N ASN A 806 -1.76 27.45 -8.83
CA ASN A 806 -1.61 26.32 -9.73
C ASN A 806 -2.95 25.61 -9.94
N LEU A 807 -3.31 25.41 -11.20
CA LEU A 807 -4.42 24.58 -11.63
C LEU A 807 -3.83 23.39 -12.39
N SER A 808 -4.13 22.18 -11.97
CA SER A 808 -3.77 20.97 -12.71
C SER A 808 -4.98 20.09 -12.93
N VAL A 809 -5.01 19.42 -14.08
CA VAL A 809 -6.03 18.45 -14.45
C VAL A 809 -5.34 17.18 -14.88
N THR A 810 -5.69 16.08 -14.22
CA THR A 810 -5.25 14.73 -14.60
C THR A 810 -6.37 14.06 -15.39
N ASN A 811 -6.01 13.30 -16.41
CA ASN A 811 -6.93 12.56 -17.27
C ASN A 811 -7.98 13.47 -17.96
N LEU A 812 -7.52 14.52 -18.66
CA LEU A 812 -8.36 15.44 -19.44
C LEU A 812 -9.28 14.71 -20.45
N LEU A 813 -8.85 13.52 -20.93
CA LEU A 813 -9.65 12.70 -21.85
C LEU A 813 -10.83 12.00 -21.15
N ASN A 814 -10.92 12.13 -19.85
CA ASN A 814 -11.93 11.45 -19.00
C ASN A 814 -12.03 9.94 -19.26
N ASN A 815 -10.89 9.28 -19.50
CA ASN A 815 -10.85 7.85 -19.75
C ASN A 815 -11.07 7.07 -18.42
N VAL A 816 -12.30 6.67 -18.15
CA VAL A 816 -12.70 5.92 -16.95
C VAL A 816 -12.61 4.39 -17.13
N LYS A 817 -12.11 3.92 -18.28
CA LYS A 817 -12.00 2.48 -18.58
C LYS A 817 -10.64 1.89 -18.21
N MET A 818 -9.67 2.71 -17.83
CA MET A 818 -8.34 2.24 -17.45
C MET A 818 -8.37 1.57 -16.09
N CYS A 819 -7.96 0.30 -16.06
CA CYS A 819 -7.90 -0.50 -14.84
C CYS A 819 -6.61 -0.15 -14.06
N THR A 820 -6.72 0.09 -12.76
CA THR A 820 -5.55 0.29 -11.88
C THR A 820 -5.18 -0.95 -11.09
N GLY A 821 -5.98 -2.01 -11.16
CA GLY A 821 -5.79 -3.28 -10.48
C GLY A 821 -7.09 -4.01 -10.26
N GLY A 822 -7.05 -5.04 -9.46
CA GLY A 822 -8.17 -5.91 -9.15
C GLY A 822 -7.68 -7.31 -8.84
N TYR A 823 -8.61 -8.23 -8.70
CA TYR A 823 -8.29 -9.61 -8.34
C TYR A 823 -9.28 -10.60 -8.93
N GLU A 824 -8.77 -11.76 -9.28
CA GLU A 824 -9.59 -12.92 -9.61
C GLU A 824 -10.33 -13.39 -8.37
N GLN A 825 -11.58 -13.78 -8.51
CA GLN A 825 -12.33 -14.33 -7.39
C GLN A 825 -11.83 -15.75 -7.07
N SER A 826 -11.66 -16.07 -5.80
CA SER A 826 -11.16 -17.38 -5.32
C SER A 826 -12.20 -18.50 -5.36
N ARG A 827 -13.38 -18.25 -5.89
CA ARG A 827 -14.48 -19.21 -5.95
C ARG A 827 -14.43 -20.05 -7.21
N SER A 828 -14.89 -21.29 -7.09
CA SER A 828 -14.96 -22.23 -8.21
C SER A 828 -16.17 -21.95 -9.11
N SER A 829 -16.01 -22.20 -10.41
CA SER A 829 -17.13 -22.14 -11.38
C SER A 829 -17.92 -23.46 -11.47
N TYR A 830 -17.75 -24.35 -10.51
CA TYR A 830 -18.48 -25.62 -10.37
C TYR A 830 -19.04 -25.76 -8.95
N THR A 831 -19.95 -26.70 -8.74
CA THR A 831 -20.56 -26.95 -7.42
C THR A 831 -19.98 -28.24 -6.84
N THR A 832 -19.46 -28.17 -5.61
CA THR A 832 -19.09 -29.35 -4.83
C THR A 832 -20.30 -29.87 -4.08
N ASN A 833 -20.65 -31.14 -4.26
CA ASN A 833 -21.77 -31.81 -3.57
C ASN A 833 -21.36 -32.19 -2.15
N ALA A 834 -22.33 -32.55 -1.31
CA ALA A 834 -22.09 -32.95 0.08
C ALA A 834 -21.23 -34.21 0.23
N ASP A 835 -21.21 -35.09 -0.79
CA ASP A 835 -20.38 -36.27 -0.85
C ASP A 835 -18.96 -36.04 -1.41
N GLY A 836 -18.60 -34.75 -1.67
CA GLY A 836 -17.33 -34.36 -2.26
C GLY A 836 -17.26 -34.55 -3.78
N SER A 837 -18.31 -35.11 -4.40
CA SER A 837 -18.40 -35.17 -5.87
C SER A 837 -18.70 -33.79 -6.44
N MET A 838 -18.38 -33.59 -7.70
CA MET A 838 -18.65 -32.33 -8.41
C MET A 838 -19.78 -32.50 -9.40
N SER A 839 -20.71 -31.57 -9.39
CA SER A 839 -21.76 -31.46 -10.39
C SER A 839 -21.54 -30.20 -11.21
N GLY A 840 -21.64 -30.31 -12.50
CA GLY A 840 -21.76 -29.29 -13.55
C GLY A 840 -21.17 -27.89 -13.30
N ALA A 841 -20.97 -27.11 -14.34
CA ALA A 841 -20.58 -25.71 -14.20
C ALA A 841 -21.69 -24.92 -13.47
N ARG A 842 -21.29 -24.04 -12.53
CA ARG A 842 -22.21 -23.02 -12.04
C ARG A 842 -22.61 -22.10 -13.18
N MET A 843 -23.83 -21.59 -13.15
CA MET A 843 -24.26 -20.58 -14.12
C MET A 843 -23.36 -19.35 -14.06
N TYR A 844 -23.04 -18.87 -12.87
CA TYR A 844 -22.11 -17.77 -12.67
C TYR A 844 -20.64 -18.24 -12.80
N ASN A 845 -19.91 -17.67 -13.74
CA ASN A 845 -18.51 -17.97 -13.99
C ASN A 845 -17.59 -17.01 -13.26
N PHE A 846 -17.03 -17.42 -12.12
CA PHE A 846 -16.17 -16.59 -11.29
C PHE A 846 -14.87 -16.17 -11.99
N TYR A 847 -14.30 -16.99 -12.84
CA TYR A 847 -13.10 -16.67 -13.59
C TYR A 847 -13.33 -15.50 -14.57
N ARG A 848 -14.48 -15.46 -15.25
CA ARG A 848 -14.83 -14.36 -16.16
C ARG A 848 -15.27 -13.07 -15.43
N ASN A 849 -15.51 -13.12 -14.14
CA ASN A 849 -16.04 -12.04 -13.33
C ASN A 849 -15.05 -11.60 -12.23
N PRO A 850 -13.83 -11.11 -12.58
CA PRO A 850 -12.92 -10.56 -11.58
C PRO A 850 -13.48 -9.27 -10.98
N LYS A 851 -13.04 -8.94 -9.78
CA LYS A 851 -13.28 -7.61 -9.21
C LYS A 851 -12.17 -6.66 -9.64
N LYS A 852 -12.53 -5.45 -10.05
CA LYS A 852 -11.63 -4.46 -10.64
C LYS A 852 -11.71 -3.12 -9.93
N PHE A 853 -10.68 -2.30 -10.13
CA PHE A 853 -10.60 -0.89 -9.77
C PHE A 853 -10.14 -0.10 -10.97
N TYR A 854 -10.66 1.10 -11.12
CA TYR A 854 -10.41 1.95 -12.26
C TYR A 854 -9.73 3.27 -11.86
N ALA A 855 -8.94 3.83 -12.77
CA ALA A 855 -8.40 5.16 -12.63
C ALA A 855 -9.54 6.20 -12.66
N TYR A 856 -9.41 7.23 -11.84
CA TYR A 856 -10.38 8.31 -11.85
C TYR A 856 -10.44 8.98 -13.24
N GLY A 857 -11.61 9.42 -13.63
CA GLY A 857 -11.80 10.26 -14.80
C GLY A 857 -11.11 11.61 -14.66
N ALA A 858 -11.60 12.62 -15.33
CA ALA A 858 -11.00 13.95 -15.26
C ALA A 858 -11.07 14.49 -13.83
N THR A 859 -9.89 14.68 -13.22
CA THR A 859 -9.77 15.26 -11.88
C THR A 859 -8.99 16.55 -11.91
N GLY A 860 -9.59 17.61 -11.38
CA GLY A 860 -9.00 18.93 -11.26
C GLY A 860 -8.44 19.19 -9.86
N MET A 861 -7.46 20.05 -9.77
CA MET A 861 -6.86 20.50 -8.52
C MET A 861 -6.42 21.96 -8.64
N LEU A 862 -6.96 22.82 -7.80
CA LEU A 862 -6.55 24.21 -7.65
C LEU A 862 -5.80 24.38 -6.33
N ASN A 863 -4.55 24.78 -6.41
CA ASN A 863 -3.70 25.04 -5.25
C ASN A 863 -3.26 26.51 -5.23
N ILE A 864 -3.48 27.16 -4.11
CA ILE A 864 -3.06 28.55 -3.85
C ILE A 864 -2.12 28.53 -2.65
N THR A 865 -0.93 29.05 -2.82
CA THR A 865 0.11 29.08 -1.79
C THR A 865 0.65 30.48 -1.61
N TYR A 866 0.71 30.95 -0.39
CA TYR A 866 1.33 32.20 0.00
C TYR A 866 2.51 31.95 0.94
N LYS A 867 3.69 32.46 0.57
CA LYS A 867 4.92 32.43 1.37
C LYS A 867 5.22 33.84 1.85
N PHE A 868 5.59 34.00 3.13
CA PHE A 868 5.91 35.31 3.74
C PHE A 868 6.90 35.19 4.90
#